data_0379be8e5681746fb45fcf803a190ed7
#
_entry.id   0379be8e5681746fb45fcf803a190ed7
#
_cell.length_a   1.000
_cell.length_b   1.000
_cell.length_c   1.000
_cell.angle_alpha   90.00
_cell.angle_beta   90.00
_cell.angle_gamma   90.00
#
_symmetry.space_group_name_H-M   'P 1'
#
loop_
_entity.id
_entity.type
_entity.pdbx_description
1 polymer ?
#
loop_
_entity_poly.entity_id
_entity_poly.type
_entity_poly.pdbx_seq_one_letter_code
_entity_poly.pdbx_strand_id
1 'polypeptide(L)'
;MFERISIFGHPLNPITTINWPIQNSIIPSSFSSSRTHFSYSFNKSIINPLPFSVSLPPTSILAHKGSEVEFEKGVEEEEEAAAAMTITPVIRISDRKLVVKDRTILTNVPDNVITTSSAASGPLEGVFLGPEFDQDNSRHVVSLGKLQDVRFLSCFRFKLWWMAQKMGDRGSEIPMETQFLLVETKDGSHFGSNNNINDDNIVYAVFLPLIEGSFRAVLQGNPEDELELCLESGDKETVGSTFNQAVYMHAGCDPFVVITEAIRAMKLHLKTFRQRHEKKLPRIVDYFGWCTWDAFYQQVTQEGVEAGLESLTAGGIPPKFIIIDDGWQSVGGDPGVEKPLMRLTGIKENEKFQKEEDPTVGIKNIVNIAKEKYGLNYVYVWHAITGYWGGVQPGVKGMEEYGSVVKYPDITKGVMENEPGWKTDAIAVQGLGLVNPKSAYKFYNEMHSYLASAGVDGLKVDVQCILETLGGGLGGRVELTKQYHQALDASVARNFPDNGCIACMSHNTDALYCSKQTAVVRASDDFYPRDPASHTIHIACVAYNSVFLGEIMQPDWDMFHSLHPAAEYHASARALSGGPVYVSDAPGKHNFDVLRKLVLPDGSILRARFPGRPTKDSLFTDPSRDGVSLLKIWNMNKYTGVLGIYNCQGAAWSTVEKKTTFHKTNSEAITGYIRGRDVHFISEAALDPNWSGDCVLYSHGSAELVVLPYNAAMPVSFKILEHETYTVTPIKILAPGFSFAPLGLIDMYNAGGAIEGLKYEVKAGAELSELEAGYQGEGNLVAEDKIENLSTEAVAVVSMEVKGCGRFGVYSSVKPRMCSVCGDMVDFAYNSESGLLTLNLDTMPPADQKVHIIEVEV
;
A
#
# COMPACT_ATOMS: atom_id res chain seq x y z
N MET A 1 28.39 -2.23 -7.39
CA MET A 1 27.30 -1.62 -6.58
C MET A 1 27.32 -0.10 -6.63
N PHE A 2 28.47 0.57 -6.51
CA PHE A 2 28.59 2.02 -6.78
C PHE A 2 28.23 2.40 -8.23
N GLU A 3 28.43 1.50 -9.18
CA GLU A 3 28.05 1.70 -10.59
C GLU A 3 26.54 1.54 -10.85
N ARG A 4 25.75 0.93 -9.99
CA ARG A 4 24.27 0.90 -10.12
C ARG A 4 23.62 2.26 -9.84
N ILE A 5 24.29 3.11 -9.06
CA ILE A 5 23.87 4.51 -8.86
C ILE A 5 24.32 5.39 -10.03
N SER A 6 25.33 4.96 -10.80
CA SER A 6 25.89 5.70 -11.94
C SER A 6 25.43 5.21 -13.32
N ILE A 7 24.45 4.32 -13.45
CA ILE A 7 23.82 3.97 -14.72
C ILE A 7 23.04 5.15 -15.33
N PHE A 8 22.84 6.22 -14.57
CA PHE A 8 22.40 7.51 -15.11
C PHE A 8 23.64 8.35 -15.44
N GLY A 9 24.25 8.02 -16.58
CA GLY A 9 25.52 8.59 -17.00
C GLY A 9 25.50 10.10 -17.23
N HIS A 10 26.24 10.82 -16.39
CA HIS A 10 26.99 12.01 -16.74
C HIS A 10 28.30 12.02 -15.93
N PRO A 11 29.44 12.44 -16.52
CA PRO A 11 30.73 12.38 -15.87
C PRO A 11 30.83 13.41 -14.73
N LEU A 12 31.20 12.90 -13.56
CA LEU A 12 31.48 13.74 -12.39
C LEU A 12 32.78 14.53 -12.62
N ASN A 13 32.69 15.87 -12.56
CA ASN A 13 33.85 16.73 -12.40
C ASN A 13 34.51 16.51 -11.04
N PRO A 14 35.84 16.54 -10.95
CA PRO A 14 36.57 16.23 -9.69
C PRO A 14 36.36 17.33 -8.66
N ILE A 15 35.87 16.94 -7.49
CA ILE A 15 35.75 17.80 -6.31
C ILE A 15 37.13 17.88 -5.65
N THR A 16 37.61 19.08 -5.48
CA THR A 16 38.84 19.47 -4.75
C THR A 16 38.88 18.90 -3.33
N THR A 17 39.93 18.14 -3.07
CA THR A 17 40.32 17.63 -1.73
C THR A 17 40.65 18.77 -0.79
N ILE A 18 39.95 18.86 0.33
CA ILE A 18 40.36 19.67 1.50
C ILE A 18 41.03 18.72 2.49
N ASN A 19 42.36 18.89 2.64
CA ASN A 19 43.19 18.19 3.63
C ASN A 19 42.99 18.77 5.03
N TRP A 20 42.77 17.92 6.01
CA TRP A 20 42.94 18.19 7.43
C TRP A 20 44.12 17.38 7.94
N PRO A 21 44.97 17.92 8.83
CA PRO A 21 46.23 17.28 9.22
C PRO A 21 46.03 16.20 10.29
N ILE A 22 46.71 15.07 10.06
CA ILE A 22 46.86 13.97 11.01
C ILE A 22 47.96 14.31 11.99
N GLN A 23 47.68 14.27 13.30
CA GLN A 23 48.69 14.20 14.34
C GLN A 23 48.89 12.76 14.78
N ASN A 24 50.16 12.30 14.61
CA ASN A 24 50.67 11.04 15.10
C ASN A 24 50.93 11.07 16.61
N SER A 25 50.58 10.02 17.35
CA SER A 25 51.25 9.63 18.59
C SER A 25 51.17 8.12 18.82
N ILE A 26 52.22 7.46 18.57
CA ILE A 26 53.11 6.51 19.27
C ILE A 26 52.43 5.45 20.18
N ILE A 27 52.64 4.18 19.75
CA ILE A 27 52.46 2.92 20.50
C ILE A 27 53.52 2.75 21.57
N PRO A 28 53.27 2.04 22.67
CA PRO A 28 54.07 0.84 22.90
C PRO A 28 53.29 -0.41 23.36
N SER A 29 53.84 -1.52 22.95
CA SER A 29 53.54 -2.91 23.09
C SER A 29 53.69 -3.50 24.50
N SER A 30 53.01 -4.63 24.70
CA SER A 30 53.39 -5.85 25.46
C SER A 30 52.62 -6.14 26.75
N PHE A 31 52.02 -7.30 26.88
CA PHE A 31 52.33 -8.48 27.68
C PHE A 31 51.14 -9.45 27.82
N SER A 32 51.35 -10.66 27.32
CA SER A 32 51.27 -12.04 27.82
C SER A 32 50.06 -12.52 28.63
N SER A 33 49.51 -13.56 28.07
CA SER A 33 48.87 -14.83 28.53
C SER A 33 48.65 -15.10 30.03
N SER A 34 47.46 -15.60 30.34
CA SER A 34 47.26 -16.81 31.16
C SER A 34 45.90 -17.44 30.94
N ARG A 35 45.94 -18.78 30.69
CA ARG A 35 44.78 -19.69 30.62
C ARG A 35 44.35 -20.06 32.03
N THR A 36 43.03 -20.11 32.27
CA THR A 36 42.45 -20.96 33.31
C THR A 36 41.18 -21.61 32.79
N HIS A 37 41.18 -22.93 32.79
CA HIS A 37 40.03 -23.81 32.53
C HIS A 37 39.07 -23.82 33.71
N PHE A 38 37.77 -23.68 33.44
CA PHE A 38 36.71 -24.19 34.33
C PHE A 38 35.68 -24.99 33.54
N SER A 39 35.57 -26.25 33.91
CA SER A 39 34.55 -27.19 33.44
C SER A 39 33.34 -27.14 34.36
N TYR A 40 32.15 -27.04 33.77
CA TYR A 40 30.89 -27.33 34.47
C TYR A 40 30.06 -28.37 33.72
N SER A 41 29.66 -29.38 34.49
CA SER A 41 28.88 -30.52 34.05
C SER A 41 27.37 -30.20 33.94
N PHE A 42 26.77 -30.66 32.88
CA PHE A 42 25.30 -30.62 32.68
C PHE A 42 24.60 -31.82 33.27
N ASN A 43 23.65 -31.59 34.17
CA ASN A 43 22.62 -32.57 34.55
C ASN A 43 21.42 -32.50 33.61
N LYS A 44 21.12 -33.63 32.97
CA LYS A 44 19.88 -33.85 32.20
C LYS A 44 18.73 -34.17 33.13
N SER A 45 17.64 -33.43 33.08
CA SER A 45 16.32 -33.85 33.52
C SER A 45 15.35 -33.90 32.31
N ILE A 46 14.81 -35.09 32.13
CA ILE A 46 13.85 -35.46 31.10
C ILE A 46 12.47 -35.03 31.58
N ILE A 47 11.73 -34.27 30.75
CA ILE A 47 10.30 -34.04 30.92
C ILE A 47 9.59 -34.45 29.61
N ASN A 48 8.71 -35.46 29.75
CA ASN A 48 7.82 -35.96 28.69
C ASN A 48 6.64 -34.99 28.45
N PRO A 49 6.17 -34.82 27.21
CA PRO A 49 4.97 -34.05 26.93
C PRO A 49 3.71 -34.95 27.06
N LEU A 50 2.70 -34.46 27.76
CA LEU A 50 1.33 -35.00 27.77
C LEU A 50 0.50 -34.32 26.64
N PRO A 51 -0.41 -35.04 26.00
CA PRO A 51 -1.28 -34.48 24.98
C PRO A 51 -2.55 -33.87 25.60
N PHE A 52 -2.85 -32.62 25.26
CA PHE A 52 -4.17 -32.02 25.53
C PHE A 52 -5.02 -32.10 24.25
N SER A 53 -6.07 -32.93 24.34
CA SER A 53 -7.19 -32.90 23.42
C SER A 53 -8.32 -32.06 24.02
N VAL A 54 -8.73 -30.99 23.34
CA VAL A 54 -9.92 -30.22 23.70
C VAL A 54 -11.03 -30.60 22.74
N SER A 55 -12.04 -31.29 23.24
CA SER A 55 -13.28 -31.56 22.52
C SER A 55 -14.28 -30.45 22.74
N LEU A 56 -14.83 -29.91 21.67
CA LEU A 56 -15.98 -28.99 21.68
C LEU A 56 -17.29 -29.82 21.66
N PRO A 57 -18.35 -29.39 22.40
CA PRO A 57 -19.62 -30.10 22.40
C PRO A 57 -20.48 -29.76 21.18
N PRO A 58 -21.35 -30.68 20.70
CA PRO A 58 -22.20 -30.46 19.56
C PRO A 58 -23.47 -29.67 19.93
N THR A 59 -23.75 -28.65 19.12
CA THR A 59 -25.02 -27.91 19.18
C THR A 59 -26.15 -28.75 18.56
N SER A 60 -27.17 -29.03 19.39
CA SER A 60 -28.39 -29.74 19.01
C SER A 60 -29.33 -28.85 18.17
N ILE A 61 -29.68 -29.31 16.98
CA ILE A 61 -30.77 -28.74 16.14
C ILE A 61 -32.07 -29.39 16.60
N LEU A 62 -32.98 -28.60 17.14
CA LEU A 62 -34.38 -28.97 17.41
C LEU A 62 -35.20 -28.93 16.11
N ALA A 63 -35.64 -30.08 15.67
CA ALA A 63 -36.64 -30.25 14.61
C ALA A 63 -38.03 -30.09 15.18
N HIS A 64 -38.79 -29.11 14.70
CA HIS A 64 -40.23 -29.06 14.91
C HIS A 64 -40.93 -29.89 13.84
N LYS A 65 -41.70 -30.89 14.28
CA LYS A 65 -42.69 -31.61 13.49
C LYS A 65 -43.93 -30.71 13.30
N GLY A 66 -44.30 -30.44 12.07
CA GLY A 66 -45.58 -29.88 11.70
C GLY A 66 -46.40 -30.91 10.91
N SER A 67 -47.63 -31.02 11.28
CA SER A 67 -48.64 -31.99 10.93
C SER A 67 -49.00 -32.04 9.44
N GLU A 68 -49.21 -33.27 8.96
CA GLU A 68 -49.84 -33.61 7.70
C GLU A 68 -51.32 -33.14 7.66
N VAL A 69 -51.70 -32.48 6.56
CA VAL A 69 -53.11 -32.36 6.13
C VAL A 69 -53.15 -32.82 4.68
N GLU A 70 -53.81 -33.96 4.48
CA GLU A 70 -54.22 -34.49 3.17
C GLU A 70 -55.24 -33.54 2.52
N PHE A 71 -55.06 -33.22 1.25
CA PHE A 71 -56.15 -32.83 0.35
C PHE A 71 -56.00 -33.55 -0.96
N GLU A 72 -57.14 -34.06 -1.40
CA GLU A 72 -57.36 -34.94 -2.54
C GLU A 72 -57.18 -34.25 -3.91
N LYS A 73 -56.92 -35.11 -4.89
CA LYS A 73 -56.74 -34.96 -6.32
C LYS A 73 -57.80 -34.12 -7.02
N GLY A 74 -57.35 -33.26 -7.88
CA GLY A 74 -58.13 -32.77 -9.03
C GLY A 74 -57.16 -32.54 -10.20
N VAL A 75 -57.36 -33.31 -11.22
CA VAL A 75 -56.67 -33.42 -12.50
C VAL A 75 -56.79 -32.12 -13.31
N GLU A 76 -55.67 -31.66 -13.88
CA GLU A 76 -55.59 -31.35 -15.32
C GLU A 76 -54.11 -31.05 -15.64
N GLU A 77 -53.51 -31.91 -16.48
CA GLU A 77 -52.17 -31.76 -17.05
C GLU A 77 -52.26 -30.64 -18.10
N GLU A 78 -51.80 -29.42 -17.76
CA GLU A 78 -51.27 -28.49 -18.73
C GLU A 78 -49.74 -28.60 -18.68
N GLU A 79 -49.16 -29.24 -19.69
CA GLU A 79 -47.76 -29.14 -20.05
C GLU A 79 -47.41 -27.67 -20.40
N GLU A 80 -47.20 -26.80 -19.43
CA GLU A 80 -46.42 -25.59 -19.62
C GLU A 80 -44.97 -26.01 -19.75
N ALA A 81 -44.48 -26.06 -20.99
CA ALA A 81 -43.10 -26.12 -21.31
C ALA A 81 -42.44 -24.87 -20.70
N ALA A 82 -41.90 -25.00 -19.46
CA ALA A 82 -41.04 -24.02 -18.88
C ALA A 82 -39.80 -23.94 -19.77
N ALA A 83 -39.76 -22.95 -20.66
CA ALA A 83 -38.58 -22.56 -21.38
C ALA A 83 -37.54 -22.24 -20.30
N ALA A 84 -36.59 -23.14 -20.09
CA ALA A 84 -35.45 -22.89 -19.24
C ALA A 84 -34.79 -21.62 -19.75
N MET A 85 -34.95 -20.51 -19.05
CA MET A 85 -34.22 -19.29 -19.31
C MET A 85 -32.73 -19.63 -19.21
N THR A 86 -32.10 -19.77 -20.36
CA THR A 86 -30.67 -19.97 -20.48
C THR A 86 -30.01 -18.67 -20.01
N ILE A 87 -29.53 -18.65 -18.77
CA ILE A 87 -28.80 -17.49 -18.24
C ILE A 87 -27.51 -17.39 -19.03
N THR A 88 -27.36 -16.35 -19.85
CA THR A 88 -26.13 -16.08 -20.62
C THR A 88 -25.04 -15.60 -19.66
N PRO A 89 -23.86 -16.25 -19.62
CA PRO A 89 -22.75 -15.79 -18.81
C PRO A 89 -22.36 -14.35 -19.17
N VAL A 90 -22.01 -13.55 -18.15
CA VAL A 90 -21.57 -12.15 -18.32
C VAL A 90 -20.30 -12.08 -19.19
N ILE A 91 -19.39 -13.05 -19.03
CA ILE A 91 -18.16 -13.18 -19.82
C ILE A 91 -18.21 -14.49 -20.60
N ARG A 92 -18.03 -14.42 -21.93
CA ARG A 92 -18.06 -15.59 -22.80
C ARG A 92 -17.22 -15.40 -24.06
N ILE A 93 -16.74 -16.49 -24.63
CA ILE A 93 -16.21 -16.52 -25.98
C ILE A 93 -17.33 -17.00 -26.92
N SER A 94 -17.64 -16.19 -27.93
CA SER A 94 -18.64 -16.50 -28.99
C SER A 94 -18.16 -15.93 -30.30
N ASP A 95 -18.23 -16.71 -31.37
CA ASP A 95 -17.80 -16.32 -32.71
C ASP A 95 -16.36 -15.71 -32.74
N ARG A 96 -15.43 -16.35 -32.03
CA ARG A 96 -14.05 -15.90 -31.87
C ARG A 96 -13.94 -14.48 -31.29
N LYS A 97 -14.89 -14.09 -30.45
CA LYS A 97 -14.90 -12.84 -29.69
C LYS A 97 -15.03 -13.11 -28.21
N LEU A 98 -14.23 -12.42 -27.41
CA LEU A 98 -14.44 -12.33 -25.98
C LEU A 98 -15.42 -11.18 -25.72
N VAL A 99 -16.58 -11.54 -25.20
CA VAL A 99 -17.71 -10.62 -24.95
C VAL A 99 -17.96 -10.52 -23.46
N VAL A 100 -18.14 -9.29 -22.97
CA VAL A 100 -18.47 -8.97 -21.59
C VAL A 100 -19.73 -8.10 -21.59
N LYS A 101 -20.83 -8.57 -21.01
CA LYS A 101 -22.15 -7.85 -21.02
C LYS A 101 -22.48 -7.27 -22.41
N ASP A 102 -22.40 -8.03 -23.45
CA ASP A 102 -22.67 -7.61 -24.84
C ASP A 102 -21.69 -6.60 -25.46
N ARG A 103 -20.58 -6.29 -24.76
CA ARG A 103 -19.45 -5.52 -25.29
C ARG A 103 -18.33 -6.46 -25.70
N THR A 104 -17.85 -6.32 -26.94
CA THR A 104 -16.67 -7.08 -27.41
C THR A 104 -15.40 -6.43 -26.87
N ILE A 105 -14.62 -7.20 -26.14
CA ILE A 105 -13.32 -6.77 -25.58
C ILE A 105 -12.18 -7.25 -26.47
N LEU A 106 -12.24 -8.51 -26.93
CA LEU A 106 -11.25 -9.09 -27.85
C LEU A 106 -11.97 -9.64 -29.10
N THR A 107 -11.35 -9.45 -30.25
CA THR A 107 -11.71 -10.09 -31.52
C THR A 107 -10.63 -11.07 -31.95
N ASN A 108 -10.92 -11.96 -32.87
CA ASN A 108 -9.95 -12.96 -33.39
C ASN A 108 -9.37 -13.88 -32.30
N VAL A 109 -10.16 -14.18 -31.25
CA VAL A 109 -9.74 -15.13 -30.20
C VAL A 109 -9.44 -16.48 -30.87
N PRO A 110 -8.25 -17.08 -30.64
CA PRO A 110 -7.91 -18.38 -31.21
C PRO A 110 -8.76 -19.51 -30.63
N ASP A 111 -8.97 -20.55 -31.44
CA ASP A 111 -9.85 -21.69 -31.09
C ASP A 111 -9.27 -22.56 -29.95
N ASN A 112 -7.96 -22.49 -29.71
CA ASN A 112 -7.28 -23.18 -28.59
C ASN A 112 -7.32 -22.39 -27.27
N VAL A 113 -7.97 -21.21 -27.23
CA VAL A 113 -8.22 -20.45 -25.99
C VAL A 113 -9.63 -20.76 -25.51
N ILE A 114 -9.70 -21.35 -24.32
CA ILE A 114 -10.96 -21.80 -23.71
C ILE A 114 -11.32 -20.99 -22.48
N THR A 115 -12.61 -20.92 -22.16
CA THR A 115 -13.12 -20.35 -20.91
C THR A 115 -13.57 -21.45 -19.96
N THR A 116 -13.17 -21.35 -18.68
CA THR A 116 -13.62 -22.23 -17.61
C THR A 116 -14.31 -21.39 -16.54
N SER A 117 -15.49 -21.80 -16.10
CA SER A 117 -16.26 -21.09 -15.09
C SER A 117 -15.57 -21.14 -13.72
N SER A 118 -15.63 -20.03 -13.00
CA SER A 118 -15.15 -19.94 -11.64
C SER A 118 -16.24 -20.30 -10.64
N ALA A 119 -16.05 -21.38 -9.89
CA ALA A 119 -16.94 -21.74 -8.79
C ALA A 119 -16.90 -20.75 -7.61
N ALA A 120 -15.85 -19.89 -7.54
CA ALA A 120 -15.61 -18.98 -6.42
C ALA A 120 -16.28 -17.60 -6.57
N SER A 121 -16.63 -17.19 -7.79
CA SER A 121 -17.24 -15.90 -8.11
C SER A 121 -18.65 -16.11 -8.56
N GLY A 122 -19.57 -16.64 -8.03
CA GLY A 122 -20.87 -16.91 -8.64
C GLY A 122 -20.80 -17.18 -10.17
N PRO A 123 -21.63 -17.98 -10.76
CA PRO A 123 -21.41 -18.55 -12.09
C PRO A 123 -21.45 -17.54 -13.26
N LEU A 124 -21.65 -16.25 -13.00
CA LEU A 124 -21.95 -15.26 -14.03
C LEU A 124 -20.94 -14.15 -14.22
N GLU A 125 -20.06 -13.87 -13.24
CA GLU A 125 -19.28 -12.63 -13.22
C GLU A 125 -17.78 -12.81 -13.45
N GLY A 126 -17.25 -14.02 -13.34
CA GLY A 126 -15.82 -14.29 -13.54
C GLY A 126 -15.56 -15.63 -14.24
N VAL A 127 -14.51 -15.66 -15.05
CA VAL A 127 -14.06 -16.85 -15.79
C VAL A 127 -12.55 -16.96 -15.75
N PHE A 128 -12.05 -18.19 -15.91
CA PHE A 128 -10.65 -18.43 -16.24
C PHE A 128 -10.50 -18.55 -17.75
N LEU A 129 -9.38 -18.06 -18.27
CA LEU A 129 -8.92 -18.28 -19.64
C LEU A 129 -7.67 -19.14 -19.59
N GLY A 130 -7.56 -20.08 -20.52
CA GLY A 130 -6.39 -20.92 -20.66
C GLY A 130 -6.23 -21.46 -22.08
N PRO A 131 -4.98 -21.61 -22.56
CA PRO A 131 -4.68 -22.20 -23.85
C PRO A 131 -4.28 -23.66 -23.74
N GLU A 132 -4.50 -24.41 -24.84
CA GLU A 132 -3.93 -25.72 -25.09
C GLU A 132 -2.91 -25.65 -26.23
N PHE A 133 -1.82 -26.41 -26.10
CA PHE A 133 -0.72 -26.49 -27.08
C PHE A 133 -0.48 -27.93 -27.51
N ASP A 134 0.01 -28.09 -28.71
CA ASP A 134 0.34 -29.44 -29.27
C ASP A 134 1.58 -30.08 -28.65
N GLN A 135 2.44 -29.29 -28.00
CA GLN A 135 3.73 -29.75 -27.47
C GLN A 135 3.99 -29.18 -26.07
N ASP A 136 4.59 -29.99 -25.24
CA ASP A 136 5.11 -29.62 -23.94
C ASP A 136 6.34 -28.72 -24.09
N ASN A 137 6.34 -27.55 -23.46
CA ASN A 137 7.47 -26.63 -23.40
C ASN A 137 7.56 -25.98 -22.02
N SER A 138 8.73 -25.43 -21.67
CA SER A 138 8.95 -24.64 -20.48
C SER A 138 8.52 -23.18 -20.62
N ARG A 139 8.23 -22.76 -21.87
CA ARG A 139 7.75 -21.42 -22.20
C ARG A 139 6.80 -21.45 -23.39
N HIS A 140 5.65 -20.82 -23.25
CA HIS A 140 4.68 -20.63 -24.31
C HIS A 140 4.29 -19.13 -24.43
N VAL A 141 3.99 -18.69 -25.65
CA VAL A 141 3.37 -17.41 -25.94
C VAL A 141 2.22 -17.66 -26.92
N VAL A 142 1.04 -17.14 -26.61
CA VAL A 142 -0.16 -17.31 -27.42
C VAL A 142 -0.96 -16.02 -27.44
N SER A 143 -1.55 -15.69 -28.61
CA SER A 143 -2.52 -14.60 -28.74
C SER A 143 -3.81 -14.97 -27.99
N LEU A 144 -4.36 -14.01 -27.26
CA LEU A 144 -5.72 -14.08 -26.68
C LEU A 144 -6.73 -13.36 -27.59
N GLY A 145 -6.27 -12.68 -28.63
CA GLY A 145 -7.05 -11.88 -29.57
C GLY A 145 -6.67 -10.42 -29.58
N LYS A 146 -7.34 -9.69 -30.47
CA LYS A 146 -7.08 -8.26 -30.71
C LYS A 146 -8.01 -7.40 -29.84
N LEU A 147 -7.46 -6.40 -29.12
CA LEU A 147 -8.23 -5.45 -28.32
C LEU A 147 -9.19 -4.61 -29.20
N GLN A 148 -10.41 -4.44 -28.73
CA GLN A 148 -11.48 -3.77 -29.46
C GLN A 148 -12.16 -2.71 -28.59
N ASP A 149 -12.16 -1.45 -29.04
CA ASP A 149 -12.91 -0.33 -28.47
C ASP A 149 -12.81 -0.21 -26.92
N VAL A 150 -11.58 -0.34 -26.40
CA VAL A 150 -11.27 -0.22 -24.98
C VAL A 150 -10.14 0.77 -24.76
N ARG A 151 -10.02 1.24 -23.54
CA ARG A 151 -8.76 1.79 -23.00
C ARG A 151 -8.34 0.96 -21.78
N PHE A 152 -7.05 0.97 -21.46
CA PHE A 152 -6.52 0.13 -20.39
C PHE A 152 -5.58 0.86 -19.45
N LEU A 153 -5.50 0.31 -18.24
CA LEU A 153 -4.43 0.50 -17.26
C LEU A 153 -3.71 -0.84 -17.08
N SER A 154 -2.40 -0.89 -17.32
CA SER A 154 -1.56 -2.03 -16.96
C SER A 154 -0.58 -1.66 -15.86
N CYS A 155 -0.32 -2.63 -14.95
CA CYS A 155 0.85 -2.61 -14.08
C CYS A 155 1.83 -3.66 -14.60
N PHE A 156 3.01 -3.23 -15.06
CA PHE A 156 4.01 -4.08 -15.70
C PHE A 156 5.37 -3.92 -15.04
N ARG A 157 6.17 -4.99 -15.02
CA ARG A 157 7.54 -4.91 -14.49
C ARG A 157 8.48 -4.27 -15.50
N PHE A 158 8.79 -3.00 -15.27
CA PHE A 158 9.75 -2.26 -16.08
C PHE A 158 11.21 -2.55 -15.69
N LYS A 159 11.39 -3.09 -14.48
CA LYS A 159 12.63 -3.68 -13.93
C LYS A 159 12.31 -5.03 -13.30
N LEU A 160 13.30 -5.87 -13.10
CA LEU A 160 13.14 -7.16 -12.41
C LEU A 160 12.38 -7.00 -11.08
N TRP A 161 12.66 -5.90 -10.37
CA TRP A 161 12.21 -5.65 -8.99
C TRP A 161 10.85 -4.94 -8.89
N TRP A 162 10.50 -4.10 -9.91
CA TRP A 162 9.51 -3.06 -9.77
C TRP A 162 8.53 -2.98 -10.92
N MET A 163 7.28 -2.70 -10.59
CA MET A 163 6.25 -2.35 -11.56
C MET A 163 6.14 -0.84 -11.76
N ALA A 164 5.63 -0.46 -12.92
CA ALA A 164 5.13 0.87 -13.26
C ALA A 164 3.81 0.76 -14.00
N GLN A 165 3.08 1.87 -14.09
CA GLN A 165 1.86 1.97 -14.86
C GLN A 165 2.13 2.24 -16.35
N LYS A 166 1.23 1.74 -17.20
CA LYS A 166 1.09 2.13 -18.60
C LYS A 166 -0.37 2.14 -18.98
N MET A 167 -0.80 3.23 -19.62
CA MET A 167 -2.13 3.38 -20.19
C MET A 167 -2.02 3.38 -21.71
N GLY A 168 -3.10 2.97 -22.37
CA GLY A 168 -3.21 2.91 -23.81
C GLY A 168 -4.61 2.45 -24.25
N ASP A 169 -4.76 2.29 -25.54
CA ASP A 169 -6.02 1.83 -26.15
C ASP A 169 -5.82 0.78 -27.26
N ARG A 170 -4.58 0.36 -27.49
CA ARG A 170 -4.23 -0.67 -28.47
C ARG A 170 -3.41 -1.80 -27.85
N GLY A 171 -3.57 -3.01 -28.37
CA GLY A 171 -2.83 -4.18 -27.91
C GLY A 171 -1.32 -3.99 -27.97
N SER A 172 -0.80 -3.37 -29.05
CA SER A 172 0.64 -3.08 -29.23
C SER A 172 1.27 -2.17 -28.17
N GLU A 173 0.46 -1.45 -27.39
CA GLU A 173 0.94 -0.59 -26.31
C GLU A 173 1.06 -1.31 -24.96
N ILE A 174 0.56 -2.55 -24.84
CA ILE A 174 0.66 -3.33 -23.60
C ILE A 174 2.10 -3.82 -23.43
N PRO A 175 2.82 -3.40 -22.36
CA PRO A 175 4.20 -3.78 -22.18
C PRO A 175 4.37 -5.27 -21.87
N MET A 176 5.53 -5.84 -22.21
CA MET A 176 5.96 -7.14 -21.66
C MET A 176 5.97 -7.10 -20.14
N GLU A 177 5.77 -8.26 -19.52
CA GLU A 177 5.72 -8.42 -18.06
C GLU A 177 4.54 -7.70 -17.39
N THR A 178 3.42 -7.49 -18.11
CA THR A 178 2.17 -6.98 -17.53
C THR A 178 1.55 -8.04 -16.61
N GLN A 179 1.39 -7.71 -15.33
CA GLN A 179 0.88 -8.60 -14.27
C GLN A 179 -0.53 -8.24 -13.80
N PHE A 180 -1.03 -7.10 -14.22
CA PHE A 180 -2.37 -6.61 -13.95
C PHE A 180 -2.83 -5.77 -15.15
N LEU A 181 -4.00 -6.07 -15.69
CA LEU A 181 -4.57 -5.32 -16.80
C LEU A 181 -6.05 -5.04 -16.50
N LEU A 182 -6.38 -3.77 -16.30
CA LEU A 182 -7.76 -3.29 -16.18
C LEU A 182 -8.17 -2.62 -17.48
N VAL A 183 -9.30 -3.01 -18.04
CA VAL A 183 -9.85 -2.39 -19.25
C VAL A 183 -11.19 -1.74 -18.96
N GLU A 184 -11.45 -0.64 -19.67
CA GLU A 184 -12.70 0.08 -19.67
C GLU A 184 -13.24 0.12 -21.10
N THR A 185 -14.52 -0.22 -21.29
CA THR A 185 -15.12 -0.16 -22.62
C THR A 185 -15.39 1.29 -23.04
N LYS A 186 -15.01 1.64 -24.27
CA LYS A 186 -15.40 2.93 -24.87
C LYS A 186 -16.89 2.88 -25.23
N ASP A 187 -17.69 3.80 -24.72
CA ASP A 187 -19.02 4.03 -25.27
C ASP A 187 -18.88 4.87 -26.55
N GLY A 188 -19.39 4.37 -27.67
CA GLY A 188 -19.17 4.97 -28.98
C GLY A 188 -19.73 6.39 -29.20
N SER A 189 -20.24 7.05 -28.18
CA SER A 189 -20.90 8.34 -28.31
C SER A 189 -20.24 9.52 -27.57
N HIS A 190 -19.28 9.35 -26.66
CA HIS A 190 -18.84 10.49 -25.83
C HIS A 190 -17.37 10.45 -25.39
N PHE A 191 -16.44 10.68 -26.30
CA PHE A 191 -15.15 11.25 -25.94
C PHE A 191 -15.15 12.74 -26.39
N GLY A 192 -15.35 13.66 -25.45
CA GLY A 192 -15.11 15.10 -25.74
C GLY A 192 -16.14 16.11 -25.27
N SER A 193 -17.17 15.78 -24.54
CA SER A 193 -18.07 16.80 -23.97
C SER A 193 -18.25 16.62 -22.44
N ASN A 194 -17.83 17.66 -21.74
CA ASN A 194 -18.19 17.88 -20.34
C ASN A 194 -19.70 18.00 -20.22
N ASN A 195 -20.42 16.95 -19.84
CA ASN A 195 -21.67 17.04 -19.10
C ASN A 195 -22.45 15.73 -19.14
N ASN A 196 -22.77 15.20 -17.98
CA ASN A 196 -23.71 14.11 -17.71
C ASN A 196 -23.43 12.77 -18.44
N ILE A 197 -22.32 12.14 -18.09
CA ILE A 197 -22.11 10.72 -18.38
C ILE A 197 -23.03 9.95 -17.41
N ASN A 198 -24.03 9.26 -17.94
CA ASN A 198 -24.66 8.17 -17.21
C ASN A 198 -23.58 7.08 -17.07
N ASP A 199 -22.97 7.00 -15.91
CA ASP A 199 -21.92 6.02 -15.54
C ASP A 199 -22.40 4.56 -15.69
N ASP A 200 -23.70 4.32 -15.83
CA ASP A 200 -24.34 3.01 -15.85
C ASP A 200 -24.02 2.17 -17.10
N ASN A 201 -23.48 2.77 -18.15
CA ASN A 201 -23.18 2.09 -19.42
C ASN A 201 -21.71 1.67 -19.59
N ILE A 202 -20.83 2.07 -18.70
CA ILE A 202 -19.41 1.71 -18.77
C ILE A 202 -19.21 0.34 -18.13
N VAL A 203 -18.50 -0.55 -18.83
CA VAL A 203 -18.12 -1.86 -18.32
C VAL A 203 -16.62 -1.88 -18.11
N TYR A 204 -16.21 -2.29 -16.91
CA TYR A 204 -14.84 -2.56 -16.53
C TYR A 204 -14.59 -4.06 -16.52
N ALA A 205 -13.42 -4.49 -16.99
CA ALA A 205 -12.98 -5.88 -16.87
C ALA A 205 -11.52 -5.92 -16.48
N VAL A 206 -11.16 -6.80 -15.53
CA VAL A 206 -9.78 -7.03 -15.11
C VAL A 206 -9.30 -8.38 -15.60
N PHE A 207 -8.08 -8.41 -16.14
CA PHE A 207 -7.34 -9.61 -16.50
C PHE A 207 -6.20 -9.78 -15.49
N LEU A 208 -6.22 -10.88 -14.74
CA LEU A 208 -5.21 -11.24 -13.76
C LEU A 208 -4.48 -12.51 -14.22
N PRO A 209 -3.25 -12.40 -14.75
CA PRO A 209 -2.44 -13.57 -15.04
C PRO A 209 -2.05 -14.29 -13.74
N LEU A 210 -2.19 -15.60 -13.74
CA LEU A 210 -2.10 -16.45 -12.56
C LEU A 210 -0.83 -17.32 -12.57
N ILE A 211 -0.72 -18.11 -11.52
CA ILE A 211 0.16 -19.25 -11.42
C ILE A 211 -0.70 -20.49 -11.63
N GLU A 212 -0.34 -21.33 -12.61
CA GLU A 212 -0.94 -22.64 -12.83
C GLU A 212 0.14 -23.72 -12.79
N GLY A 213 0.07 -24.60 -11.79
CA GLY A 213 1.12 -25.56 -11.52
C GLY A 213 2.47 -24.89 -11.22
N SER A 214 3.47 -25.19 -12.04
CA SER A 214 4.82 -24.61 -11.96
C SER A 214 5.04 -23.42 -12.90
N PHE A 215 3.98 -22.98 -13.60
CA PHE A 215 4.07 -21.88 -14.57
C PHE A 215 3.52 -20.59 -14.02
N ARG A 216 4.23 -19.49 -14.28
CA ARG A 216 3.76 -18.13 -14.06
C ARG A 216 3.30 -17.54 -15.38
N ALA A 217 2.11 -16.96 -15.39
CA ALA A 217 1.57 -16.21 -16.52
C ALA A 217 1.90 -14.71 -16.43
N VAL A 218 2.10 -14.07 -17.58
CA VAL A 218 2.06 -12.59 -17.75
C VAL A 218 1.39 -12.24 -19.08
N LEU A 219 0.93 -11.01 -19.18
CA LEU A 219 0.38 -10.45 -20.41
C LEU A 219 1.41 -9.58 -21.11
N GLN A 220 1.25 -9.43 -22.42
CA GLN A 220 2.02 -8.52 -23.27
C GLN A 220 1.23 -8.18 -24.52
N GLY A 221 1.66 -7.17 -25.26
CA GLY A 221 1.12 -6.87 -26.59
C GLY A 221 2.07 -7.26 -27.71
N ASN A 222 1.53 -7.32 -28.94
CA ASN A 222 2.33 -7.52 -30.14
C ASN A 222 2.08 -6.43 -31.19
N PRO A 223 2.88 -6.35 -32.27
CA PRO A 223 2.70 -5.31 -33.32
C PRO A 223 1.38 -5.37 -34.07
N GLU A 224 0.68 -6.50 -34.02
CA GLU A 224 -0.62 -6.73 -34.66
C GLU A 224 -1.80 -6.25 -33.83
N ASP A 225 -1.54 -5.55 -32.71
CA ASP A 225 -2.51 -5.07 -31.72
C ASP A 225 -3.22 -6.21 -30.95
N GLU A 226 -2.61 -7.38 -30.83
CA GLU A 226 -3.13 -8.50 -30.07
C GLU A 226 -2.63 -8.47 -28.62
N LEU A 227 -3.48 -8.92 -27.71
CA LEU A 227 -3.13 -9.27 -26.34
C LEU A 227 -2.55 -10.68 -26.35
N GLU A 228 -1.34 -10.87 -25.88
CA GLU A 228 -0.70 -12.16 -25.74
C GLU A 228 -0.56 -12.59 -24.28
N LEU A 229 -0.64 -13.89 -24.07
CA LEU A 229 -0.32 -14.56 -22.82
C LEU A 229 1.02 -15.27 -22.94
N CYS A 230 1.94 -14.98 -22.02
CA CYS A 230 3.21 -15.68 -21.88
C CYS A 230 3.18 -16.53 -20.61
N LEU A 231 3.50 -17.82 -20.73
CA LEU A 231 3.56 -18.81 -19.66
C LEU A 231 5.00 -19.33 -19.53
N GLU A 232 5.60 -19.29 -18.35
CA GLU A 232 6.99 -19.66 -18.12
C GLU A 232 7.17 -20.42 -16.79
N SER A 233 7.86 -21.57 -16.84
CA SER A 233 8.25 -22.30 -15.63
C SER A 233 9.58 -21.82 -15.02
N GLY A 234 10.47 -21.21 -15.84
CA GLY A 234 11.82 -20.84 -15.42
C GLY A 234 12.76 -22.03 -15.22
N ASP A 235 12.41 -23.20 -15.76
CA ASP A 235 13.21 -24.42 -15.71
C ASP A 235 12.97 -25.26 -16.96
N LYS A 236 14.02 -25.58 -17.69
CA LYS A 236 13.95 -26.32 -18.96
C LYS A 236 13.41 -27.74 -18.81
N GLU A 237 13.55 -28.33 -17.61
CA GLU A 237 13.06 -29.69 -17.32
C GLU A 237 11.58 -29.66 -16.87
N THR A 238 11.05 -28.50 -16.53
CA THR A 238 9.65 -28.28 -16.11
C THR A 238 8.85 -27.83 -17.32
N VAL A 239 8.15 -28.76 -17.97
CA VAL A 239 7.40 -28.53 -19.21
C VAL A 239 5.92 -28.83 -19.04
N GLY A 240 5.08 -28.25 -19.90
CA GLY A 240 3.64 -28.48 -19.94
C GLY A 240 3.03 -27.94 -21.21
N SER A 241 1.78 -28.34 -21.53
CA SER A 241 1.06 -27.95 -22.77
C SER A 241 -0.40 -27.58 -22.57
N THR A 242 -1.00 -27.89 -21.42
CA THR A 242 -2.42 -27.65 -21.16
C THR A 242 -2.58 -26.75 -19.95
N PHE A 243 -3.23 -25.60 -20.17
CA PHE A 243 -3.48 -24.58 -19.16
C PHE A 243 -4.95 -24.15 -19.22
N ASN A 244 -5.70 -24.39 -18.16
CA ASN A 244 -7.14 -24.11 -18.11
C ASN A 244 -7.48 -22.87 -17.28
N GLN A 245 -6.52 -22.37 -16.49
CA GLN A 245 -6.73 -21.33 -15.47
C GLN A 245 -5.57 -20.34 -15.41
N ALA A 246 -4.96 -20.05 -16.56
CA ALA A 246 -3.77 -19.22 -16.68
C ALA A 246 -4.06 -17.72 -16.47
N VAL A 247 -5.27 -17.24 -16.78
CA VAL A 247 -5.73 -15.87 -16.55
C VAL A 247 -7.10 -15.91 -15.92
N TYR A 248 -7.32 -15.13 -14.86
CA TYR A 248 -8.66 -14.89 -14.31
C TYR A 248 -9.19 -13.56 -14.83
N MET A 249 -10.45 -13.56 -15.29
CA MET A 249 -11.19 -12.36 -15.66
C MET A 249 -12.37 -12.14 -14.74
N HIS A 250 -12.60 -10.90 -14.38
CA HIS A 250 -13.82 -10.43 -13.70
C HIS A 250 -14.32 -9.15 -14.34
N ALA A 251 -15.63 -8.89 -14.30
CA ALA A 251 -16.21 -7.71 -14.92
C ALA A 251 -17.40 -7.14 -14.15
N GLY A 252 -17.61 -5.82 -14.27
CA GLY A 252 -18.68 -5.10 -13.59
C GLY A 252 -18.76 -3.64 -14.04
N CYS A 253 -19.55 -2.83 -13.32
CA CYS A 253 -19.76 -1.41 -13.62
C CYS A 253 -18.92 -0.48 -12.73
N ASP A 254 -18.26 -1.01 -11.69
CA ASP A 254 -17.38 -0.24 -10.80
C ASP A 254 -15.97 -0.85 -10.80
N PRO A 255 -14.91 -0.09 -11.16
CA PRO A 255 -13.57 -0.63 -11.31
C PRO A 255 -12.97 -1.15 -9.99
N PHE A 256 -13.24 -0.49 -8.86
CA PHE A 256 -12.68 -0.90 -7.57
C PHE A 256 -13.34 -2.17 -7.03
N VAL A 257 -14.66 -2.29 -7.21
CA VAL A 257 -15.40 -3.52 -6.89
C VAL A 257 -14.93 -4.68 -7.77
N VAL A 258 -14.77 -4.46 -9.08
CA VAL A 258 -14.24 -5.47 -10.03
C VAL A 258 -12.88 -5.99 -9.60
N ILE A 259 -11.97 -5.11 -9.20
CA ILE A 259 -10.62 -5.49 -8.74
C ILE A 259 -10.69 -6.30 -7.44
N THR A 260 -11.43 -5.81 -6.44
CA THR A 260 -11.53 -6.46 -5.14
C THR A 260 -12.15 -7.86 -5.25
N GLU A 261 -13.23 -8.01 -6.02
CA GLU A 261 -13.89 -9.30 -6.24
C GLU A 261 -13.00 -10.26 -7.05
N ALA A 262 -12.26 -9.74 -8.04
CA ALA A 262 -11.31 -10.56 -8.79
C ALA A 262 -10.20 -11.13 -7.89
N ILE A 263 -9.61 -10.29 -7.04
CA ILE A 263 -8.57 -10.75 -6.10
C ILE A 263 -9.16 -11.72 -5.05
N ARG A 264 -10.40 -11.51 -4.61
CA ARG A 264 -11.10 -12.45 -3.74
C ARG A 264 -11.27 -13.82 -4.40
N ALA A 265 -11.74 -13.86 -5.64
CA ALA A 265 -11.90 -15.11 -6.41
C ALA A 265 -10.56 -15.81 -6.64
N MET A 266 -9.53 -15.06 -7.02
CA MET A 266 -8.17 -15.56 -7.22
C MET A 266 -7.59 -16.16 -5.93
N LYS A 267 -7.78 -15.50 -4.77
CA LYS A 267 -7.36 -16.04 -3.46
C LYS A 267 -8.04 -17.38 -3.16
N LEU A 268 -9.34 -17.51 -3.40
CA LEU A 268 -10.10 -18.74 -3.18
C LEU A 268 -9.63 -19.88 -4.12
N HIS A 269 -9.19 -19.53 -5.32
CA HIS A 269 -8.63 -20.47 -6.30
C HIS A 269 -7.22 -20.92 -5.91
N LEU A 270 -6.27 -20.00 -5.78
CA LEU A 270 -4.85 -20.29 -5.51
C LEU A 270 -4.60 -20.81 -4.09
N LYS A 271 -5.28 -20.27 -3.07
CA LYS A 271 -5.14 -20.62 -1.63
C LYS A 271 -3.72 -20.42 -1.07
N THR A 272 -2.87 -19.68 -1.77
CA THR A 272 -1.46 -19.47 -1.44
C THR A 272 -1.17 -18.14 -0.76
N PHE A 273 -2.09 -17.17 -0.84
CA PHE A 273 -1.98 -15.85 -0.22
C PHE A 273 -3.27 -15.45 0.51
N ARG A 274 -3.24 -14.33 1.21
CA ARG A 274 -4.40 -13.68 1.84
C ARG A 274 -4.55 -12.26 1.31
N GLN A 275 -5.79 -11.75 1.33
CA GLN A 275 -6.06 -10.34 1.05
C GLN A 275 -5.55 -9.46 2.20
N ARG A 276 -5.31 -8.17 1.91
CA ARG A 276 -4.76 -7.21 2.87
C ARG A 276 -5.54 -7.16 4.19
N HIS A 277 -6.88 -7.10 4.12
CA HIS A 277 -7.74 -7.00 5.31
C HIS A 277 -7.77 -8.27 6.18
N GLU A 278 -7.29 -9.40 5.69
CA GLU A 278 -7.17 -10.67 6.42
C GLU A 278 -5.82 -10.84 7.12
N LYS A 279 -4.90 -9.90 6.93
CA LYS A 279 -3.55 -9.92 7.49
C LYS A 279 -3.43 -8.97 8.68
N LYS A 280 -2.64 -9.36 9.68
CA LYS A 280 -2.26 -8.45 10.76
C LYS A 280 -1.29 -7.41 10.23
N LEU A 281 -1.70 -6.15 10.19
CA LEU A 281 -0.78 -5.05 9.91
C LEU A 281 0.16 -4.85 11.11
N PRO A 282 1.47 -4.68 10.86
CA PRO A 282 2.42 -4.31 11.92
C PRO A 282 2.15 -2.87 12.37
N ARG A 283 2.33 -2.61 13.65
CA ARG A 283 1.99 -1.31 14.24
C ARG A 283 2.85 -0.13 13.79
N ILE A 284 3.97 -0.38 13.11
CA ILE A 284 4.77 0.69 12.51
C ILE A 284 3.95 1.58 11.56
N VAL A 285 2.84 1.08 10.98
CA VAL A 285 1.96 1.84 10.09
C VAL A 285 1.21 2.99 10.81
N ASP A 286 1.15 2.98 12.14
CA ASP A 286 0.47 4.01 12.96
C ASP A 286 1.45 5.04 13.53
N TYR A 287 2.75 4.92 13.24
CA TYR A 287 3.81 5.75 13.81
C TYR A 287 4.74 6.33 12.75
N PHE A 288 5.39 7.43 13.12
CA PHE A 288 6.49 8.01 12.33
C PHE A 288 7.78 7.25 12.57
N GLY A 289 8.56 7.06 11.50
CA GLY A 289 9.83 6.37 11.53
C GLY A 289 10.99 7.10 10.85
N TRP A 290 12.17 6.49 10.99
CA TRP A 290 13.39 6.90 10.31
C TRP A 290 14.08 5.68 9.69
N CYS A 291 14.59 5.84 8.46
CA CYS A 291 15.39 4.84 7.75
C CYS A 291 16.80 5.36 7.55
N THR A 292 17.81 4.52 7.79
CA THR A 292 19.20 4.92 7.71
C THR A 292 19.77 4.95 6.29
N TRP A 293 19.01 4.51 5.26
CA TRP A 293 19.54 4.28 3.91
C TRP A 293 20.18 5.54 3.31
N ASP A 294 19.42 6.56 2.95
CA ASP A 294 19.96 7.76 2.32
C ASP A 294 20.82 8.62 3.26
N ALA A 295 20.63 8.45 4.58
CA ALA A 295 21.46 9.14 5.58
C ALA A 295 22.92 8.69 5.56
N PHE A 296 23.17 7.38 5.34
CA PHE A 296 24.49 6.79 5.46
C PHE A 296 24.86 5.80 4.37
N TYR A 297 23.88 5.27 3.64
CA TYR A 297 24.04 4.07 2.82
C TYR A 297 24.69 2.94 3.65
N GLN A 298 25.59 2.18 3.07
CA GLN A 298 26.31 1.09 3.75
C GLN A 298 27.32 1.55 4.82
N GLN A 299 27.50 2.86 5.00
CA GLN A 299 28.39 3.44 6.01
C GLN A 299 27.71 3.67 7.37
N VAL A 300 26.49 3.17 7.54
CA VAL A 300 25.77 3.27 8.82
C VAL A 300 26.57 2.66 9.98
N THR A 301 26.58 3.36 11.13
CA THR A 301 27.23 2.96 12.39
C THR A 301 26.28 3.16 13.57
N GLN A 302 26.61 2.62 14.76
CA GLN A 302 25.83 2.85 15.97
C GLN A 302 25.75 4.34 16.33
N GLU A 303 26.87 5.06 16.25
CA GLU A 303 26.95 6.49 16.56
C GLU A 303 26.12 7.31 15.57
N GLY A 304 26.13 6.91 14.29
CA GLY A 304 25.29 7.54 13.25
C GLY A 304 23.81 7.35 13.54
N VAL A 305 23.40 6.15 13.94
CA VAL A 305 22.03 5.86 14.33
C VAL A 305 21.62 6.71 15.54
N GLU A 306 22.44 6.77 16.58
CA GLU A 306 22.18 7.56 17.78
C GLU A 306 22.06 9.05 17.46
N ALA A 307 22.95 9.61 16.65
CA ALA A 307 22.91 11.02 16.24
C ALA A 307 21.64 11.39 15.47
N GLY A 308 21.15 10.48 14.61
CA GLY A 308 19.89 10.68 13.89
C GLY A 308 18.68 10.69 14.82
N LEU A 309 18.59 9.74 15.74
CA LEU A 309 17.51 9.65 16.73
C LEU A 309 17.51 10.89 17.65
N GLU A 310 18.70 11.32 18.11
CA GLU A 310 18.87 12.51 18.94
C GLU A 310 18.36 13.76 18.24
N SER A 311 18.76 13.99 16.98
CA SER A 311 18.41 15.19 16.22
C SER A 311 16.90 15.29 15.93
N LEU A 312 16.24 14.19 15.59
CA LEU A 312 14.78 14.15 15.38
C LEU A 312 14.01 14.38 16.68
N THR A 313 14.45 13.73 17.77
CA THR A 313 13.81 13.87 19.08
C THR A 313 13.96 15.28 19.63
N ALA A 314 15.16 15.87 19.53
CA ALA A 314 15.42 17.27 19.95
C ALA A 314 14.59 18.29 19.17
N GLY A 315 14.23 18.00 17.92
CA GLY A 315 13.33 18.85 17.12
C GLY A 315 11.84 18.67 17.43
N GLY A 316 11.50 17.84 18.42
CA GLY A 316 10.11 17.58 18.82
C GLY A 316 9.34 16.64 17.88
N ILE A 317 10.02 15.86 17.07
CA ILE A 317 9.47 14.84 16.17
C ILE A 317 10.07 13.47 16.52
N PRO A 318 9.66 12.85 17.64
CA PRO A 318 10.27 11.61 18.10
C PRO A 318 9.84 10.43 17.20
N PRO A 319 10.77 9.79 16.48
CA PRO A 319 10.43 8.57 15.74
C PRO A 319 10.02 7.47 16.72
N LYS A 320 9.09 6.62 16.33
CA LYS A 320 8.66 5.46 17.11
C LYS A 320 9.13 4.14 16.50
N PHE A 321 9.63 4.18 15.27
CA PHE A 321 10.37 3.07 14.71
C PHE A 321 11.59 3.55 13.91
N ILE A 322 12.55 2.65 13.76
CA ILE A 322 13.72 2.81 12.90
C ILE A 322 13.86 1.59 11.99
N ILE A 323 14.34 1.82 10.75
CA ILE A 323 14.85 0.78 9.86
C ILE A 323 16.36 0.99 9.77
N ILE A 324 17.14 0.10 10.39
CA ILE A 324 18.59 0.01 10.18
C ILE A 324 18.78 -0.74 8.85
N ASP A 325 19.07 0.02 7.80
CA ASP A 325 19.13 -0.48 6.42
C ASP A 325 20.48 -1.18 6.13
N ASP A 326 20.78 -1.52 4.86
CA ASP A 326 21.99 -2.22 4.44
C ASP A 326 23.27 -1.58 5.01
N GLY A 327 24.16 -2.38 5.56
CA GLY A 327 25.45 -1.97 6.10
C GLY A 327 25.78 -2.48 7.51
N TRP A 328 24.84 -3.17 8.19
CA TRP A 328 25.07 -3.71 9.54
C TRP A 328 25.60 -5.14 9.56
N GLN A 329 25.38 -5.93 8.49
CA GLN A 329 25.67 -7.37 8.42
C GLN A 329 27.15 -7.66 8.19
N SER A 330 27.61 -8.82 8.67
CA SER A 330 28.93 -9.37 8.35
C SER A 330 28.97 -9.89 6.92
N VAL A 331 29.76 -9.25 6.06
CA VAL A 331 29.86 -9.57 4.63
C VAL A 331 31.30 -9.66 4.18
N GLY A 332 31.55 -10.45 3.12
CA GLY A 332 32.85 -10.59 2.50
C GLY A 332 32.75 -10.79 1.00
N GLY A 333 33.81 -10.50 0.28
CA GLY A 333 33.90 -10.73 -1.16
C GLY A 333 34.67 -12.02 -1.50
N ASP A 334 34.46 -12.52 -2.71
CA ASP A 334 35.18 -13.70 -3.20
C ASP A 334 36.70 -13.39 -3.32
N PRO A 335 37.58 -14.25 -2.79
CA PRO A 335 39.03 -14.01 -2.82
C PRO A 335 39.55 -13.89 -4.27
N GLY A 336 40.42 -12.89 -4.51
CA GLY A 336 41.07 -12.67 -5.80
C GLY A 336 40.20 -11.96 -6.86
N VAL A 337 38.98 -11.59 -6.55
CA VAL A 337 38.12 -10.77 -7.42
C VAL A 337 38.36 -9.29 -7.11
N GLU A 338 38.68 -8.49 -8.13
CA GLU A 338 39.03 -7.06 -7.95
C GLU A 338 37.86 -6.22 -7.41
N LYS A 339 36.64 -6.49 -7.89
CA LYS A 339 35.39 -5.87 -7.44
C LYS A 339 34.39 -6.96 -7.10
N PRO A 340 34.51 -7.63 -5.94
CA PRO A 340 33.66 -8.77 -5.62
C PRO A 340 32.24 -8.32 -5.29
N LEU A 341 31.28 -9.10 -5.72
CA LEU A 341 29.92 -9.04 -5.20
C LEU A 341 29.94 -9.51 -3.74
N MET A 342 29.54 -8.65 -2.82
CA MET A 342 29.59 -8.97 -1.40
C MET A 342 28.53 -10.01 -1.03
N ARG A 343 28.94 -11.01 -0.23
CA ARG A 343 28.13 -12.13 0.26
C ARG A 343 28.08 -12.16 1.77
N LEU A 344 26.99 -12.68 2.34
CA LEU A 344 26.86 -12.86 3.79
C LEU A 344 27.87 -13.91 4.30
N THR A 345 28.67 -13.56 5.28
CA THR A 345 29.68 -14.43 5.91
C THR A 345 29.32 -14.86 7.33
N GLY A 346 28.26 -14.31 7.90
CA GLY A 346 27.74 -14.64 9.23
C GLY A 346 26.33 -14.07 9.44
N ILE A 347 25.57 -14.66 10.34
CA ILE A 347 24.19 -14.21 10.65
C ILE A 347 24.13 -13.03 11.63
N LYS A 348 25.28 -12.52 12.07
CA LYS A 348 25.41 -11.43 13.05
C LYS A 348 25.89 -10.14 12.38
N GLU A 349 25.91 -9.10 13.19
CA GLU A 349 26.43 -7.78 12.83
C GLU A 349 27.94 -7.78 12.54
N ASN A 350 28.37 -6.75 11.80
CA ASN A 350 29.80 -6.45 11.60
C ASN A 350 30.35 -5.59 12.76
N GLU A 351 31.66 -5.26 12.69
CA GLU A 351 32.40 -4.47 13.72
C GLU A 351 31.77 -3.11 14.00
N LYS A 352 31.09 -2.46 13.03
CA LYS A 352 30.44 -1.15 13.22
C LYS A 352 29.26 -1.18 14.18
N PHE A 353 28.70 -2.38 14.42
CA PHE A 353 27.59 -2.62 15.33
C PHE A 353 27.98 -3.45 16.55
N GLN A 354 29.30 -3.61 16.81
CA GLN A 354 29.83 -4.21 18.03
C GLN A 354 30.24 -3.11 18.98
N LYS A 355 30.02 -3.31 20.29
CA LYS A 355 30.46 -2.38 21.32
C LYS A 355 31.92 -2.59 21.58
N GLU A 356 32.74 -1.51 21.54
CA GLU A 356 34.20 -1.58 21.66
C GLU A 356 34.65 -2.25 22.96
N GLU A 357 34.01 -1.89 24.11
CA GLU A 357 34.34 -2.44 25.44
C GLU A 357 33.85 -3.89 25.62
N ASP A 358 32.78 -4.29 24.92
CA ASP A 358 32.19 -5.64 24.98
C ASP A 358 31.59 -6.03 23.65
N PRO A 359 32.35 -6.60 22.73
CA PRO A 359 31.83 -7.03 21.41
C PRO A 359 30.73 -8.10 21.48
N THR A 360 30.57 -8.76 22.65
CA THR A 360 29.51 -9.80 22.79
C THR A 360 28.10 -9.23 22.88
N VAL A 361 27.95 -7.94 23.21
CA VAL A 361 26.64 -7.26 23.23
C VAL A 361 26.07 -7.12 21.84
N GLY A 362 26.89 -6.83 20.82
CA GLY A 362 26.52 -6.75 19.42
C GLY A 362 25.46 -5.68 19.16
N ILE A 363 24.62 -5.94 18.15
CA ILE A 363 23.53 -5.02 17.72
C ILE A 363 22.54 -4.69 18.85
N LYS A 364 22.44 -5.50 19.89
CA LYS A 364 21.60 -5.26 21.07
C LYS A 364 21.91 -3.92 21.73
N ASN A 365 23.15 -3.44 21.64
CA ASN A 365 23.55 -2.16 22.25
C ASN A 365 22.73 -1.01 21.64
N ILE A 366 22.73 -0.87 20.32
CA ILE A 366 21.99 0.22 19.66
C ILE A 366 20.48 0.03 19.75
N VAL A 367 19.99 -1.22 19.77
CA VAL A 367 18.57 -1.51 19.98
C VAL A 367 18.10 -1.03 21.35
N ASN A 368 18.86 -1.29 22.41
CA ASN A 368 18.57 -0.80 23.76
C ASN A 368 18.61 0.73 23.82
N ILE A 369 19.64 1.37 23.27
CA ILE A 369 19.74 2.83 23.20
C ILE A 369 18.51 3.42 22.49
N ALA A 370 18.13 2.89 21.35
CA ALA A 370 16.96 3.35 20.61
C ALA A 370 15.67 3.26 21.44
N LYS A 371 15.46 2.15 22.14
CA LYS A 371 14.22 1.92 22.92
C LYS A 371 14.24 2.65 24.27
N GLU A 372 15.32 2.56 25.04
CA GLU A 372 15.38 3.06 26.40
C GLU A 372 15.66 4.57 26.48
N LYS A 373 16.58 5.08 25.64
CA LYS A 373 16.95 6.51 25.63
C LYS A 373 16.02 7.35 24.76
N TYR A 374 15.66 6.88 23.58
CA TYR A 374 14.86 7.64 22.59
C TYR A 374 13.40 7.23 22.51
N GLY A 375 12.97 6.20 23.25
CA GLY A 375 11.56 5.79 23.36
C GLY A 375 10.96 5.23 22.07
N LEU A 376 11.79 4.54 21.25
CA LEU A 376 11.27 3.84 20.10
C LEU A 376 10.45 2.61 20.53
N ASN A 377 9.38 2.36 19.82
CA ASN A 377 8.56 1.16 20.01
C ASN A 377 9.09 -0.03 19.20
N TYR A 378 9.71 0.25 18.01
CA TYR A 378 10.10 -0.80 17.07
C TYR A 378 11.45 -0.51 16.43
N VAL A 379 12.29 -1.54 16.34
CA VAL A 379 13.56 -1.53 15.59
C VAL A 379 13.47 -2.61 14.53
N TYR A 380 13.59 -2.21 13.27
CA TYR A 380 13.64 -3.10 12.11
C TYR A 380 15.06 -3.10 11.54
N VAL A 381 15.45 -4.24 10.96
CA VAL A 381 16.75 -4.36 10.26
C VAL A 381 16.53 -4.89 8.85
N TRP A 382 17.41 -4.50 7.95
CA TRP A 382 17.41 -4.93 6.56
C TRP A 382 18.16 -6.26 6.38
N HIS A 383 17.69 -7.12 5.49
CA HIS A 383 18.48 -8.16 4.84
C HIS A 383 17.88 -8.49 3.47
N ALA A 384 18.71 -9.04 2.55
CA ALA A 384 18.19 -9.58 1.30
C ALA A 384 17.51 -10.94 1.53
N ILE A 385 16.54 -11.32 0.69
CA ILE A 385 15.89 -12.65 0.78
C ILE A 385 16.90 -13.80 0.69
N THR A 386 18.00 -13.60 -0.02
CA THR A 386 19.11 -14.52 -0.14
C THR A 386 20.19 -14.35 0.96
N GLY A 387 19.91 -13.51 1.97
CA GLY A 387 20.84 -13.15 3.05
C GLY A 387 21.55 -11.83 2.81
N TYR A 388 22.18 -11.64 1.68
CA TYR A 388 22.79 -10.40 1.20
C TYR A 388 22.66 -10.27 -0.33
N TRP A 389 23.14 -9.21 -0.94
CA TRP A 389 23.09 -8.99 -2.40
C TRP A 389 23.70 -10.15 -3.20
N GLY A 390 24.86 -10.63 -2.79
CA GLY A 390 25.52 -11.79 -3.38
C GLY A 390 25.13 -13.14 -2.75
N GLY A 391 24.08 -13.17 -1.93
CA GLY A 391 23.65 -14.37 -1.21
C GLY A 391 24.55 -14.70 -0.01
N VAL A 392 24.61 -15.98 0.38
CA VAL A 392 25.44 -16.50 1.47
C VAL A 392 26.73 -17.08 0.89
N GLN A 393 27.88 -16.72 1.45
CA GLN A 393 29.20 -17.17 1.01
C GLN A 393 29.32 -18.68 1.16
N PRO A 394 29.54 -19.47 0.08
CA PRO A 394 29.75 -20.91 0.18
C PRO A 394 31.02 -21.26 0.95
N GLY A 395 30.95 -22.29 1.81
CA GLY A 395 32.10 -22.85 2.51
C GLY A 395 32.72 -21.96 3.60
N VAL A 396 32.06 -20.84 3.96
CA VAL A 396 32.52 -20.03 5.09
C VAL A 396 32.21 -20.74 6.40
N LYS A 397 33.19 -20.70 7.32
CA LYS A 397 33.07 -21.33 8.64
C LYS A 397 31.86 -20.79 9.42
N GLY A 398 31.00 -21.69 9.86
CA GLY A 398 29.75 -21.39 10.57
C GLY A 398 28.53 -21.15 9.69
N MET A 399 28.69 -21.22 8.35
CA MET A 399 27.61 -21.11 7.38
C MET A 399 27.43 -22.40 6.53
N GLU A 400 28.27 -23.41 6.73
CA GLU A 400 28.34 -24.62 5.92
C GLU A 400 27.02 -25.42 5.92
N GLU A 401 26.35 -25.45 7.07
CA GLU A 401 25.13 -26.23 7.26
C GLU A 401 23.91 -25.68 6.50
N TYR A 402 23.99 -24.46 5.97
CA TYR A 402 22.96 -23.93 5.10
C TYR A 402 23.06 -24.44 3.66
N GLY A 403 24.19 -25.07 3.32
CA GLY A 403 24.40 -25.72 2.01
C GLY A 403 24.34 -24.73 0.85
N SER A 404 24.88 -23.53 1.04
CA SER A 404 24.91 -22.49 -0.02
C SER A 404 25.76 -22.92 -1.20
N VAL A 405 25.24 -22.68 -2.42
CA VAL A 405 25.95 -22.90 -3.68
C VAL A 405 25.80 -21.68 -4.58
N VAL A 406 26.82 -21.38 -5.38
CA VAL A 406 26.72 -20.27 -6.36
C VAL A 406 25.77 -20.68 -7.47
N LYS A 407 24.75 -19.84 -7.69
CA LYS A 407 23.78 -19.94 -8.78
C LYS A 407 23.82 -18.67 -9.61
N TYR A 408 23.63 -18.80 -10.91
CA TYR A 408 23.58 -17.67 -11.84
C TYR A 408 22.13 -17.42 -12.24
N PRO A 409 21.64 -16.17 -12.19
CA PRO A 409 20.30 -15.82 -12.62
C PRO A 409 20.05 -16.14 -14.10
N ASP A 410 18.92 -16.78 -14.39
CA ASP A 410 18.38 -16.95 -15.75
C ASP A 410 17.22 -15.95 -15.91
N ILE A 411 17.55 -14.78 -16.51
CA ILE A 411 16.61 -13.68 -16.64
C ILE A 411 15.65 -13.95 -17.79
N THR A 412 14.34 -13.84 -17.56
CA THR A 412 13.33 -14.07 -18.60
C THR A 412 13.46 -13.09 -19.76
N LYS A 413 12.94 -13.48 -20.93
CA LYS A 413 12.98 -12.63 -22.13
C LYS A 413 12.27 -11.31 -21.90
N GLY A 414 11.12 -11.31 -21.21
CA GLY A 414 10.34 -10.10 -20.95
C GLY A 414 11.08 -9.09 -20.06
N VAL A 415 11.70 -9.57 -18.96
CA VAL A 415 12.54 -8.73 -18.09
C VAL A 415 13.78 -8.23 -18.84
N MET A 416 14.46 -9.09 -19.58
CA MET A 416 15.65 -8.71 -20.36
C MET A 416 15.34 -7.65 -21.43
N GLU A 417 14.15 -7.71 -22.03
CA GLU A 417 13.68 -6.70 -22.98
C GLU A 417 13.41 -5.34 -22.32
N ASN A 418 12.84 -5.36 -21.11
CA ASN A 418 12.57 -4.13 -20.35
C ASN A 418 13.83 -3.56 -19.68
N GLU A 419 14.73 -4.42 -19.18
CA GLU A 419 15.94 -4.03 -18.42
C GLU A 419 17.19 -4.75 -18.99
N PRO A 420 17.70 -4.36 -20.17
CA PRO A 420 18.82 -5.05 -20.83
C PRO A 420 20.16 -4.95 -20.08
N GLY A 421 20.26 -4.07 -19.06
CA GLY A 421 21.43 -3.92 -18.19
C GLY A 421 21.81 -5.19 -17.41
N TRP A 422 20.89 -6.14 -17.28
CA TRP A 422 21.15 -7.43 -16.62
C TRP A 422 22.28 -8.25 -17.24
N LYS A 423 22.59 -8.06 -18.53
CA LYS A 423 23.71 -8.74 -19.21
C LYS A 423 25.06 -8.46 -18.56
N THR A 424 25.22 -7.31 -17.91
CA THR A 424 26.49 -6.87 -17.29
C THR A 424 26.36 -6.65 -15.78
N ASP A 425 25.19 -6.94 -15.21
CA ASP A 425 24.98 -6.78 -13.78
C ASP A 425 25.86 -7.70 -12.97
N ALA A 426 26.38 -7.20 -11.84
CA ALA A 426 27.31 -7.96 -11.00
C ALA A 426 26.69 -9.28 -10.48
N ILE A 427 25.38 -9.30 -10.16
CA ILE A 427 24.67 -10.51 -9.72
C ILE A 427 24.59 -11.52 -10.87
N ALA A 428 24.33 -11.09 -12.10
CA ALA A 428 24.25 -11.96 -13.25
C ALA A 428 25.63 -12.53 -13.65
N VAL A 429 26.68 -11.72 -13.54
CA VAL A 429 28.04 -12.09 -13.95
C VAL A 429 28.75 -12.97 -12.90
N GLN A 430 28.62 -12.63 -11.61
CA GLN A 430 29.33 -13.31 -10.52
C GLN A 430 28.45 -14.39 -9.84
N GLY A 431 27.17 -14.42 -10.15
CA GLY A 431 26.19 -15.30 -9.48
C GLY A 431 26.00 -14.93 -8.01
N LEU A 432 25.11 -15.62 -7.34
CA LEU A 432 24.89 -15.45 -5.90
C LEU A 432 24.87 -16.78 -5.17
N GLY A 433 25.27 -16.76 -3.89
CA GLY A 433 25.24 -17.92 -3.00
C GLY A 433 23.83 -18.21 -2.54
N LEU A 434 23.17 -19.18 -3.19
CA LEU A 434 21.81 -19.58 -2.85
C LEU A 434 21.86 -20.65 -1.75
N VAL A 435 21.25 -20.35 -0.59
CA VAL A 435 21.03 -21.34 0.48
C VAL A 435 20.17 -22.48 -0.07
N ASN A 436 20.50 -23.72 0.31
CA ASN A 436 19.67 -24.86 -0.10
C ASN A 436 18.21 -24.63 0.33
N PRO A 437 17.22 -24.73 -0.59
CA PRO A 437 15.81 -24.47 -0.26
C PRO A 437 15.30 -25.26 0.94
N LYS A 438 15.80 -26.48 1.15
CA LYS A 438 15.47 -27.29 2.34
C LYS A 438 16.04 -26.74 3.65
N SER A 439 17.07 -25.90 3.58
CA SER A 439 17.71 -25.23 4.73
C SER A 439 17.25 -23.79 4.92
N ALA A 440 16.44 -23.24 4.01
CA ALA A 440 16.02 -21.83 4.03
C ALA A 440 15.31 -21.45 5.33
N TYR A 441 14.42 -22.30 5.84
CA TYR A 441 13.77 -22.06 7.13
C TYR A 441 14.77 -22.04 8.30
N LYS A 442 15.72 -22.98 8.33
CA LYS A 442 16.77 -23.01 9.35
C LYS A 442 17.59 -21.73 9.34
N PHE A 443 18.04 -21.31 8.14
CA PHE A 443 18.81 -20.08 7.94
C PHE A 443 18.06 -18.87 8.47
N TYR A 444 16.81 -18.64 8.02
CA TYR A 444 16.01 -17.51 8.50
C TYR A 444 15.73 -17.59 10.00
N ASN A 445 15.34 -18.76 10.50
CA ASN A 445 14.99 -18.89 11.92
C ASN A 445 16.17 -18.64 12.85
N GLU A 446 17.38 -19.01 12.49
CA GLU A 446 18.59 -18.76 13.30
C GLU A 446 18.96 -17.27 13.29
N MET A 447 18.95 -16.61 12.12
CA MET A 447 19.20 -15.18 12.00
C MET A 447 18.11 -14.37 12.71
N HIS A 448 16.85 -14.66 12.46
CA HIS A 448 15.73 -13.92 13.07
C HIS A 448 15.61 -14.15 14.58
N SER A 449 15.91 -15.36 15.05
CA SER A 449 15.95 -15.66 16.49
C SER A 449 17.08 -14.89 17.20
N TYR A 450 18.25 -14.77 16.56
CA TYR A 450 19.32 -13.93 17.05
C TYR A 450 18.86 -12.46 17.16
N LEU A 451 18.30 -11.90 16.08
CA LEU A 451 17.80 -10.52 16.03
C LEU A 451 16.70 -10.26 17.08
N ALA A 452 15.73 -11.16 17.18
CA ALA A 452 14.67 -11.06 18.18
C ALA A 452 15.22 -11.11 19.62
N SER A 453 16.26 -11.94 19.88
CA SER A 453 16.93 -11.99 21.19
C SER A 453 17.71 -10.70 21.51
N ALA A 454 18.13 -9.97 20.49
CA ALA A 454 18.73 -8.64 20.62
C ALA A 454 17.69 -7.51 20.78
N GLY A 455 16.39 -7.83 20.69
CA GLY A 455 15.28 -6.88 20.85
C GLY A 455 14.82 -6.23 19.53
N VAL A 456 15.24 -6.72 18.37
CA VAL A 456 14.73 -6.32 17.06
C VAL A 456 13.28 -6.80 16.93
N ASP A 457 12.39 -5.97 16.35
CA ASP A 457 10.94 -6.21 16.29
C ASP A 457 10.46 -6.61 14.90
N GLY A 458 11.30 -6.45 13.87
CA GLY A 458 10.91 -6.76 12.50
C GLY A 458 12.03 -6.55 11.48
N LEU A 459 11.67 -6.72 10.21
CA LEU A 459 12.59 -6.81 9.10
C LEU A 459 12.13 -5.96 7.90
N LYS A 460 13.10 -5.43 7.15
CA LYS A 460 12.93 -5.03 5.75
C LYS A 460 13.64 -6.09 4.90
N VAL A 461 12.86 -6.95 4.20
CA VAL A 461 13.41 -8.05 3.40
C VAL A 461 13.40 -7.65 1.93
N ASP A 462 14.60 -7.52 1.38
CA ASP A 462 14.84 -6.96 0.06
C ASP A 462 15.27 -8.02 -0.97
N VAL A 463 15.42 -7.61 -2.25
CA VAL A 463 15.92 -8.43 -3.37
C VAL A 463 15.05 -9.66 -3.66
N GLN A 464 13.76 -9.62 -3.34
CA GLN A 464 12.90 -10.82 -3.35
C GLN A 464 12.65 -11.41 -4.74
N CYS A 465 12.53 -10.56 -5.78
CA CYS A 465 12.30 -11.03 -7.15
C CYS A 465 13.47 -11.85 -7.74
N ILE A 466 14.65 -11.84 -7.11
CA ILE A 466 15.79 -12.62 -7.64
C ILE A 466 15.49 -14.12 -7.66
N LEU A 467 14.64 -14.60 -6.75
CA LEU A 467 14.34 -16.04 -6.64
C LEU A 467 13.75 -16.64 -7.92
N GLU A 468 12.92 -15.88 -8.63
CA GLU A 468 12.31 -16.35 -9.88
C GLU A 468 13.34 -16.68 -10.96
N THR A 469 14.53 -16.07 -10.88
CA THR A 469 15.62 -16.23 -11.86
C THR A 469 16.55 -17.41 -11.54
N LEU A 470 16.38 -18.05 -10.38
CA LEU A 470 17.26 -19.07 -9.84
C LEU A 470 16.61 -20.47 -9.82
N GLY A 471 15.40 -20.59 -10.37
CA GLY A 471 14.56 -21.80 -10.30
C GLY A 471 15.09 -22.99 -11.12
N GLY A 472 16.00 -22.78 -12.09
CA GLY A 472 16.53 -23.82 -12.95
C GLY A 472 17.16 -24.98 -12.18
N GLY A 473 16.67 -26.21 -12.40
CA GLY A 473 17.07 -27.42 -11.68
C GLY A 473 16.57 -27.50 -10.22
N LEU A 474 15.63 -26.62 -9.83
CA LEU A 474 15.01 -26.56 -8.49
C LEU A 474 13.48 -26.61 -8.55
N GLY A 475 12.93 -27.12 -9.66
CA GLY A 475 11.48 -27.19 -9.88
C GLY A 475 10.84 -25.94 -10.45
N GLY A 476 11.65 -25.02 -10.96
CA GLY A 476 11.22 -23.79 -11.61
C GLY A 476 11.04 -22.62 -10.66
N ARG A 477 10.70 -21.47 -11.26
CA ARG A 477 10.55 -20.16 -10.60
C ARG A 477 9.51 -20.16 -9.48
N VAL A 478 8.37 -20.79 -9.74
CA VAL A 478 7.23 -20.83 -8.81
C VAL A 478 7.57 -21.63 -7.55
N GLU A 479 8.14 -22.83 -7.73
CA GLU A 479 8.43 -23.72 -6.60
C GLU A 479 9.55 -23.15 -5.70
N LEU A 480 10.63 -22.62 -6.31
CA LEU A 480 11.72 -22.01 -5.53
C LEU A 480 11.22 -20.80 -4.73
N THR A 481 10.48 -19.88 -5.38
CA THR A 481 9.92 -18.69 -4.72
C THR A 481 9.01 -19.08 -3.58
N LYS A 482 8.12 -20.05 -3.80
CA LYS A 482 7.20 -20.57 -2.78
C LYS A 482 7.94 -21.16 -1.57
N GLN A 483 8.98 -21.95 -1.76
CA GLN A 483 9.75 -22.53 -0.66
C GLN A 483 10.41 -21.47 0.20
N TYR A 484 11.04 -20.47 -0.41
CA TYR A 484 11.68 -19.36 0.32
C TYR A 484 10.67 -18.48 1.05
N HIS A 485 9.56 -18.11 0.41
CA HIS A 485 8.52 -17.29 1.05
C HIS A 485 7.81 -18.02 2.19
N GLN A 486 7.56 -19.32 2.08
CA GLN A 486 7.02 -20.12 3.17
C GLN A 486 7.98 -20.19 4.36
N ALA A 487 9.28 -20.34 4.08
CA ALA A 487 10.33 -20.34 5.10
C ALA A 487 10.44 -18.98 5.80
N LEU A 488 10.39 -17.89 5.03
CA LEU A 488 10.41 -16.51 5.54
C LEU A 488 9.18 -16.24 6.43
N ASP A 489 7.97 -16.48 5.91
CA ASP A 489 6.71 -16.25 6.64
C ASP A 489 6.66 -17.05 7.96
N ALA A 490 7.11 -18.31 7.93
CA ALA A 490 7.16 -19.15 9.13
C ALA A 490 8.15 -18.62 10.17
N SER A 491 9.31 -18.14 9.74
CA SER A 491 10.31 -17.56 10.63
C SER A 491 9.88 -16.21 11.19
N VAL A 492 9.26 -15.33 10.38
CA VAL A 492 8.71 -14.05 10.83
C VAL A 492 7.60 -14.30 11.86
N ALA A 493 6.66 -15.19 11.58
CA ALA A 493 5.56 -15.51 12.50
C ALA A 493 6.04 -16.05 13.85
N ARG A 494 7.18 -16.76 13.87
CA ARG A 494 7.79 -17.31 15.09
C ARG A 494 8.51 -16.24 15.91
N ASN A 495 9.27 -15.36 15.26
CA ASN A 495 10.25 -14.50 15.92
C ASN A 495 9.74 -13.07 16.13
N PHE A 496 8.80 -12.59 15.31
CA PHE A 496 8.29 -11.21 15.34
C PHE A 496 6.77 -11.17 15.52
N PRO A 497 6.27 -11.10 16.77
CA PRO A 497 4.85 -11.28 17.10
C PRO A 497 3.95 -10.17 16.52
N ASP A 498 4.51 -9.01 16.15
CA ASP A 498 3.77 -7.94 15.50
C ASP A 498 3.66 -8.08 13.98
N ASN A 499 4.03 -9.24 13.42
CA ASN A 499 4.09 -9.47 11.98
C ASN A 499 5.02 -8.48 11.25
N GLY A 500 6.13 -8.14 11.90
CA GLY A 500 7.08 -7.12 11.48
C GLY A 500 7.88 -7.55 10.25
N CYS A 501 7.35 -7.33 9.05
CA CYS A 501 8.05 -7.58 7.79
C CYS A 501 7.57 -6.60 6.72
N ILE A 502 8.54 -5.86 6.11
CA ILE A 502 8.34 -5.05 4.91
C ILE A 502 8.96 -5.81 3.73
N ALA A 503 8.16 -6.20 2.75
CA ALA A 503 8.65 -6.80 1.52
C ALA A 503 9.15 -5.71 0.56
N CYS A 504 10.39 -5.84 0.07
CA CYS A 504 11.03 -4.90 -0.83
C CYS A 504 11.55 -5.61 -2.08
N MET A 505 11.64 -4.94 -3.24
CA MET A 505 12.00 -5.55 -4.53
C MET A 505 11.22 -6.85 -4.81
N SER A 506 9.88 -6.83 -4.64
CA SER A 506 9.03 -8.03 -4.57
C SER A 506 7.82 -7.98 -5.49
N HIS A 507 7.89 -7.25 -6.61
CA HIS A 507 6.72 -7.01 -7.46
C HIS A 507 6.42 -8.12 -8.46
N ASN A 508 7.06 -9.28 -8.40
CA ASN A 508 6.67 -10.42 -9.22
C ASN A 508 5.48 -11.19 -8.60
N THR A 509 4.60 -11.70 -9.46
CA THR A 509 3.43 -12.47 -9.01
C THR A 509 3.81 -13.78 -8.33
N ASP A 510 4.98 -14.36 -8.64
CA ASP A 510 5.53 -15.51 -7.91
C ASP A 510 5.60 -15.23 -6.39
N ALA A 511 6.07 -14.05 -5.99
CA ALA A 511 6.17 -13.63 -4.59
C ALA A 511 4.83 -13.13 -4.04
N LEU A 512 4.13 -12.25 -4.79
CA LEU A 512 2.87 -11.64 -4.35
C LEU A 512 1.81 -12.71 -4.02
N TYR A 513 1.70 -13.74 -4.88
CA TYR A 513 0.72 -14.83 -4.70
C TYR A 513 1.16 -15.89 -3.68
N CYS A 514 2.31 -15.71 -3.02
CA CYS A 514 2.76 -16.54 -1.89
C CYS A 514 2.64 -15.82 -0.53
N SER A 515 2.27 -14.54 -0.50
CA SER A 515 2.25 -13.74 0.73
C SER A 515 1.04 -14.07 1.62
N LYS A 516 1.22 -15.01 2.55
CA LYS A 516 0.18 -15.38 3.54
C LYS A 516 0.18 -14.49 4.77
N GLN A 517 1.37 -14.09 5.24
CA GLN A 517 1.52 -13.33 6.49
C GLN A 517 2.03 -11.92 6.23
N THR A 518 3.06 -11.75 5.39
CA THR A 518 3.62 -10.43 5.07
C THR A 518 2.53 -9.48 4.63
N ALA A 519 2.40 -8.36 5.36
CA ALA A 519 1.26 -7.43 5.24
C ALA A 519 1.63 -6.07 4.65
N VAL A 520 2.93 -5.76 4.51
CA VAL A 520 3.44 -4.48 4.00
C VAL A 520 4.39 -4.74 2.83
N VAL A 521 4.23 -4.00 1.74
CA VAL A 521 5.05 -4.09 0.52
C VAL A 521 5.46 -2.71 0.02
N ARG A 522 6.74 -2.51 -0.30
CA ARG A 522 7.21 -1.32 -1.01
C ARG A 522 6.45 -1.18 -2.34
N ALA A 523 5.90 -0.01 -2.58
CA ALA A 523 4.97 0.21 -3.69
C ALA A 523 5.63 0.56 -5.02
N SER A 524 6.89 0.97 -5.01
CA SER A 524 7.67 1.31 -6.22
C SER A 524 9.17 1.21 -5.99
N ASP A 525 9.94 1.45 -7.07
CA ASP A 525 11.37 1.76 -7.01
C ASP A 525 11.65 2.88 -5.99
N ASP A 526 12.87 2.97 -5.48
CA ASP A 526 13.24 3.95 -4.47
C ASP A 526 12.97 5.38 -4.93
N PHE A 527 12.63 6.25 -3.99
CA PHE A 527 12.69 7.68 -4.21
C PHE A 527 14.17 8.09 -4.27
N TYR A 528 14.62 8.53 -5.44
CA TYR A 528 15.99 8.98 -5.65
C TYR A 528 16.07 10.51 -5.50
N PRO A 529 16.49 11.04 -4.33
CA PRO A 529 16.46 12.48 -4.07
C PRO A 529 17.37 13.30 -4.98
N ARG A 530 18.40 12.66 -5.59
CA ARG A 530 19.35 13.29 -6.50
C ARG A 530 18.98 13.16 -7.98
N ASP A 531 17.96 12.37 -8.30
CA ASP A 531 17.45 12.23 -9.66
C ASP A 531 16.16 13.05 -9.83
N PRO A 532 16.18 14.20 -10.53
CA PRO A 532 15.00 15.03 -10.70
C PRO A 532 13.81 14.32 -11.38
N ALA A 533 14.06 13.29 -12.19
CA ALA A 533 12.99 12.52 -12.81
C ALA A 533 12.22 11.67 -11.79
N SER A 534 12.89 11.22 -10.75
CA SER A 534 12.26 10.46 -9.65
C SER A 534 11.21 11.29 -8.89
N HIS A 535 11.33 12.62 -8.89
CA HIS A 535 10.50 13.48 -8.04
C HIS A 535 9.00 13.38 -8.38
N THR A 536 8.65 13.23 -9.66
CA THR A 536 7.25 13.07 -10.11
C THR A 536 6.87 11.60 -10.35
N ILE A 537 7.76 10.83 -10.98
CA ILE A 537 7.53 9.43 -11.34
C ILE A 537 7.20 8.58 -10.12
N HIS A 538 7.90 8.82 -8.99
CA HIS A 538 7.70 8.05 -7.78
C HIS A 538 6.24 8.14 -7.28
N ILE A 539 5.67 9.36 -7.24
CA ILE A 539 4.27 9.55 -6.79
C ILE A 539 3.28 8.86 -7.74
N ALA A 540 3.49 8.97 -9.05
CA ALA A 540 2.65 8.28 -10.02
C ALA A 540 2.75 6.74 -9.86
N CYS A 541 3.97 6.20 -9.77
CA CYS A 541 4.17 4.75 -9.62
C CYS A 541 3.54 4.20 -8.33
N VAL A 542 3.75 4.83 -7.18
CA VAL A 542 3.17 4.33 -5.91
C VAL A 542 1.66 4.35 -5.94
N ALA A 543 1.03 5.37 -6.51
CA ALA A 543 -0.42 5.49 -6.59
C ALA A 543 -1.04 4.40 -7.49
N TYR A 544 -0.52 4.22 -8.71
CA TYR A 544 -1.07 3.24 -9.65
C TYR A 544 -0.76 1.80 -9.25
N ASN A 545 0.45 1.50 -8.76
CA ASN A 545 0.78 0.17 -8.25
C ASN A 545 -0.09 -0.21 -7.04
N SER A 546 -0.53 0.76 -6.25
CA SER A 546 -1.43 0.54 -5.10
C SER A 546 -2.81 0.03 -5.52
N VAL A 547 -3.22 0.19 -6.78
CA VAL A 547 -4.48 -0.36 -7.33
C VAL A 547 -4.46 -1.89 -7.25
N PHE A 548 -3.33 -2.51 -7.58
CA PHE A 548 -3.15 -3.96 -7.54
C PHE A 548 -2.57 -4.43 -6.19
N LEU A 549 -1.42 -3.88 -5.78
CA LEU A 549 -0.74 -4.29 -4.55
C LEU A 549 -1.62 -4.10 -3.30
N GLY A 550 -2.41 -3.04 -3.29
CA GLY A 550 -3.27 -2.68 -2.15
C GLY A 550 -4.38 -3.67 -1.83
N GLU A 551 -4.72 -4.57 -2.73
CA GLU A 551 -5.66 -5.67 -2.46
C GLU A 551 -4.98 -6.83 -1.71
N ILE A 552 -3.67 -6.99 -1.85
CA ILE A 552 -2.90 -8.11 -1.29
C ILE A 552 -2.16 -7.70 -0.02
N MET A 553 -1.50 -6.55 -0.01
CA MET A 553 -0.71 -6.01 1.11
C MET A 553 -0.91 -4.50 1.21
N GLN A 554 -0.56 -3.91 2.35
CA GLN A 554 -0.53 -2.45 2.51
C GLN A 554 0.70 -1.90 1.79
N PRO A 555 0.52 -1.03 0.77
CA PRO A 555 1.63 -0.39 0.10
C PRO A 555 2.39 0.57 1.03
N ASP A 556 3.70 0.45 1.03
CA ASP A 556 4.66 1.36 1.63
C ASP A 556 5.19 2.31 0.54
N TRP A 557 4.94 3.60 0.70
CA TRP A 557 5.30 4.62 -0.30
C TRP A 557 6.72 5.15 -0.13
N ASP A 558 7.58 4.40 0.58
CA ASP A 558 9.00 4.67 0.75
C ASP A 558 9.35 5.90 1.61
N MET A 559 10.61 5.99 1.99
CA MET A 559 11.22 7.14 2.62
C MET A 559 11.21 8.38 1.72
N PHE A 560 11.38 9.55 2.32
CA PHE A 560 11.66 10.80 1.62
C PHE A 560 12.61 11.67 2.46
N HIS A 561 13.07 12.80 1.91
CA HIS A 561 13.89 13.77 2.62
C HIS A 561 13.08 15.02 2.96
N SER A 562 13.03 15.41 4.23
CA SER A 562 12.23 16.55 4.67
C SER A 562 12.79 17.91 4.23
N LEU A 563 14.10 18.02 3.92
CA LEU A 563 14.72 19.22 3.34
C LEU A 563 14.81 19.23 1.81
N HIS A 564 14.25 18.21 1.15
CA HIS A 564 14.25 18.16 -0.31
C HIS A 564 13.39 19.30 -0.91
N PRO A 565 13.71 19.87 -2.10
CA PRO A 565 12.86 20.87 -2.73
C PRO A 565 11.40 20.44 -2.97
N ALA A 566 11.18 19.14 -3.20
CA ALA A 566 9.85 18.56 -3.33
C ALA A 566 9.33 17.91 -2.02
N ALA A 567 9.84 18.31 -0.84
CA ALA A 567 9.49 17.67 0.44
C ALA A 567 8.00 17.71 0.75
N GLU A 568 7.34 18.85 0.54
CA GLU A 568 5.89 19.00 0.76
C GLU A 568 5.07 18.10 -0.19
N TYR A 569 5.48 18.01 -1.45
CA TYR A 569 4.89 17.14 -2.47
C TYR A 569 4.94 15.65 -2.06
N HIS A 570 6.09 15.20 -1.55
CA HIS A 570 6.28 13.83 -1.08
C HIS A 570 5.65 13.57 0.28
N ALA A 571 5.71 14.51 1.21
CA ALA A 571 5.11 14.41 2.54
C ALA A 571 3.59 14.28 2.48
N SER A 572 2.93 15.17 1.70
CA SER A 572 1.48 15.13 1.51
C SER A 572 1.02 13.78 0.92
N ALA A 573 1.76 13.23 -0.04
CA ALA A 573 1.45 11.93 -0.64
C ALA A 573 1.53 10.79 0.39
N ARG A 574 2.55 10.79 1.29
CA ARG A 574 2.65 9.77 2.36
C ARG A 574 1.48 9.85 3.35
N ALA A 575 0.97 11.06 3.63
CA ALA A 575 -0.23 11.20 4.46
C ALA A 575 -1.46 10.50 3.88
N LEU A 576 -1.54 10.39 2.53
CA LEU A 576 -2.64 9.73 1.83
C LEU A 576 -2.41 8.23 1.62
N SER A 577 -1.17 7.72 1.81
CA SER A 577 -0.80 6.35 1.45
C SER A 577 -1.54 5.26 2.24
N GLY A 578 -1.91 5.56 3.51
CA GLY A 578 -2.42 4.57 4.46
C GLY A 578 -1.34 3.59 4.97
N GLY A 579 -0.11 3.69 4.46
CA GLY A 579 1.06 2.89 4.83
C GLY A 579 1.94 3.55 5.89
N PRO A 580 3.12 2.99 6.18
CA PRO A 580 4.09 3.58 7.08
C PRO A 580 4.62 4.92 6.54
N VAL A 581 4.94 5.85 7.44
CA VAL A 581 5.50 7.17 7.11
C VAL A 581 6.86 7.30 7.78
N TYR A 582 7.90 7.51 6.99
CA TYR A 582 9.26 7.65 7.49
C TYR A 582 10.15 8.46 6.55
N VAL A 583 11.18 9.08 7.11
CA VAL A 583 12.18 9.83 6.36
C VAL A 583 13.54 9.13 6.39
N SER A 584 14.43 9.52 5.47
CA SER A 584 15.82 9.08 5.45
C SER A 584 16.79 10.26 5.52
N ASP A 585 16.43 11.26 6.30
CA ASP A 585 17.21 12.48 6.51
C ASP A 585 18.55 12.18 7.19
N ALA A 586 19.63 12.83 6.76
CA ALA A 586 20.88 12.80 7.51
C ALA A 586 20.72 13.51 8.88
N PRO A 587 21.46 13.08 9.92
CA PRO A 587 21.39 13.69 11.25
C PRO A 587 21.53 15.21 11.21
N GLY A 588 20.64 15.93 11.88
CA GLY A 588 20.58 17.39 11.90
C GLY A 588 20.13 18.07 10.61
N LYS A 589 19.66 17.31 9.61
CA LYS A 589 19.19 17.83 8.32
C LYS A 589 17.68 17.59 8.17
N HIS A 590 16.87 18.24 9.01
CA HIS A 590 15.43 18.05 9.07
C HIS A 590 14.68 19.35 8.79
N ASN A 591 13.53 19.25 8.12
CA ASN A 591 12.52 20.32 8.04
C ASN A 591 11.36 19.98 8.97
N PHE A 592 11.42 20.49 10.19
CA PHE A 592 10.42 20.18 11.20
C PHE A 592 9.02 20.74 10.87
N ASP A 593 8.93 21.81 10.09
CA ASP A 593 7.64 22.39 9.70
C ASP A 593 6.87 21.46 8.74
N VAL A 594 7.58 20.79 7.81
CA VAL A 594 6.99 19.75 6.97
C VAL A 594 6.61 18.54 7.81
N LEU A 595 7.49 18.11 8.74
CA LEU A 595 7.25 16.91 9.56
C LEU A 595 6.07 17.07 10.53
N ARG A 596 5.85 18.29 11.10
CA ARG A 596 4.69 18.57 11.96
C ARG A 596 3.34 18.45 11.25
N LYS A 597 3.31 18.54 9.92
CA LYS A 597 2.08 18.29 9.12
C LYS A 597 1.74 16.80 8.97
N LEU A 598 2.67 15.90 9.38
CA LEU A 598 2.54 14.44 9.30
C LEU A 598 2.47 13.77 10.68
N VAL A 599 3.20 14.30 11.66
CA VAL A 599 3.55 13.63 12.91
C VAL A 599 3.01 14.38 14.10
N LEU A 600 2.27 13.70 14.97
CA LEU A 600 1.82 14.22 16.25
C LEU A 600 2.98 14.25 17.27
N PRO A 601 2.93 15.07 18.32
CA PRO A 601 4.01 15.19 19.30
C PRO A 601 4.42 13.89 20.00
N ASP A 602 3.51 12.92 20.06
CA ASP A 602 3.79 11.58 20.62
C ASP A 602 4.47 10.63 19.62
N GLY A 603 4.74 11.09 18.39
CA GLY A 603 5.32 10.29 17.30
C GLY A 603 4.32 9.42 16.55
N SER A 604 3.04 9.49 16.85
CA SER A 604 2.00 8.84 16.05
C SER A 604 1.64 9.68 14.82
N ILE A 605 0.96 9.04 13.86
CA ILE A 605 0.46 9.70 12.64
C ILE A 605 -1.05 9.58 12.52
N LEU A 606 -1.65 10.42 11.69
CA LEU A 606 -3.04 10.32 11.30
C LEU A 606 -3.15 9.47 10.03
N ARG A 607 -3.22 8.13 10.22
CA ARG A 607 -3.21 7.17 9.11
C ARG A 607 -4.56 7.09 8.42
N ALA A 608 -4.58 7.20 7.09
CA ALA A 608 -5.75 6.93 6.27
C ALA A 608 -6.08 5.42 6.24
N ARG A 609 -7.36 5.10 6.01
CA ARG A 609 -7.94 3.76 6.21
C ARG A 609 -7.54 2.74 5.15
N PHE A 610 -7.45 3.15 3.88
CA PHE A 610 -7.17 2.30 2.74
C PHE A 610 -5.78 2.56 2.14
N PRO A 611 -5.29 1.75 1.20
CA PRO A 611 -4.24 2.17 0.29
C PRO A 611 -4.68 3.39 -0.51
N GLY A 612 -3.84 4.43 -0.60
CA GLY A 612 -4.09 5.57 -1.49
C GLY A 612 -4.11 5.10 -2.94
N ARG A 613 -5.10 5.52 -3.73
CA ARG A 613 -5.31 5.08 -5.11
C ARG A 613 -5.71 6.25 -6.01
N PRO A 614 -5.43 6.17 -7.33
CA PRO A 614 -6.00 7.12 -8.27
C PRO A 614 -7.53 7.14 -8.19
N THR A 615 -8.11 8.32 -8.40
CA THR A 615 -9.57 8.45 -8.52
C THR A 615 -10.07 7.72 -9.78
N LYS A 616 -11.37 7.39 -9.83
CA LYS A 616 -11.98 6.68 -10.95
C LYS A 616 -11.66 7.31 -12.32
N ASP A 617 -11.72 8.63 -12.42
CA ASP A 617 -11.40 9.38 -13.63
C ASP A 617 -9.90 9.49 -13.94
N SER A 618 -9.02 9.24 -12.96
CA SER A 618 -7.56 9.17 -13.17
C SER A 618 -7.06 7.79 -13.58
N LEU A 619 -7.85 6.71 -13.42
CA LEU A 619 -7.36 5.34 -13.67
C LEU A 619 -6.82 5.10 -15.09
N PHE A 620 -7.39 5.79 -16.09
CA PHE A 620 -7.07 5.58 -17.52
C PHE A 620 -6.42 6.80 -18.17
N THR A 621 -5.95 7.77 -17.38
CA THR A 621 -5.14 8.91 -17.84
C THR A 621 -3.67 8.66 -17.52
N ASP A 622 -2.74 9.23 -18.30
CA ASP A 622 -1.31 9.12 -18.01
C ASP A 622 -0.76 10.47 -17.51
N PRO A 623 -0.89 10.77 -16.20
CA PRO A 623 -0.52 12.07 -15.66
C PRO A 623 0.99 12.33 -15.69
N SER A 624 1.79 11.37 -16.18
CA SER A 624 3.23 11.53 -16.36
C SER A 624 3.60 11.99 -17.78
N ARG A 625 2.74 11.69 -18.79
CA ARG A 625 3.12 11.83 -20.24
C ARG A 625 2.12 12.59 -21.08
N ASP A 626 0.84 12.64 -20.72
CA ASP A 626 -0.22 13.13 -21.62
C ASP A 626 -0.25 14.67 -21.77
N GLY A 627 0.45 15.40 -20.88
CA GLY A 627 0.54 16.87 -20.92
C GLY A 627 -0.74 17.60 -20.52
N VAL A 628 -1.79 16.90 -20.10
CA VAL A 628 -3.12 17.47 -19.83
C VAL A 628 -3.77 17.03 -18.54
N SER A 629 -3.35 15.90 -17.96
CA SER A 629 -3.98 15.31 -16.75
C SER A 629 -3.19 15.63 -15.49
N LEU A 630 -3.92 15.93 -14.42
CA LEU A 630 -3.42 15.90 -13.04
C LEU A 630 -3.72 14.53 -12.42
N LEU A 631 -2.81 14.02 -11.61
CA LEU A 631 -3.06 12.81 -10.82
C LEU A 631 -3.90 13.19 -9.59
N LYS A 632 -5.04 12.57 -9.43
CA LYS A 632 -5.87 12.66 -8.22
C LYS A 632 -5.79 11.36 -7.44
N ILE A 633 -5.44 11.45 -6.15
CA ILE A 633 -5.30 10.32 -5.23
C ILE A 633 -6.30 10.48 -4.11
N TRP A 634 -7.12 9.46 -3.87
CA TRP A 634 -8.12 9.45 -2.80
C TRP A 634 -7.81 8.43 -1.72
N ASN A 635 -8.27 8.73 -0.51
CA ASN A 635 -8.33 7.79 0.60
C ASN A 635 -9.47 8.19 1.55
N MET A 636 -9.75 7.36 2.54
CA MET A 636 -10.80 7.54 3.54
C MET A 636 -10.24 7.56 4.95
N ASN A 637 -10.89 8.32 5.80
CA ASN A 637 -10.87 8.19 7.26
C ASN A 637 -12.22 7.60 7.73
N LYS A 638 -12.48 7.63 9.01
CA LYS A 638 -13.73 7.11 9.56
C LYS A 638 -14.95 7.97 9.18
N TYR A 639 -14.78 9.30 9.19
CA TYR A 639 -15.86 10.29 9.00
C TYR A 639 -15.58 11.29 7.89
N THR A 640 -14.44 11.22 7.25
CA THR A 640 -14.01 12.12 6.17
C THR A 640 -13.30 11.35 5.07
N GLY A 641 -13.21 11.95 3.89
CA GLY A 641 -12.26 11.58 2.86
C GLY A 641 -11.04 12.49 2.86
N VAL A 642 -9.99 12.07 2.21
CA VAL A 642 -8.82 12.87 1.87
C VAL A 642 -8.50 12.72 0.39
N LEU A 643 -8.25 13.84 -0.29
CA LEU A 643 -7.99 13.91 -1.73
C LEU A 643 -6.73 14.72 -1.99
N GLY A 644 -5.72 14.12 -2.63
CA GLY A 644 -4.50 14.79 -3.07
C GLY A 644 -4.50 14.97 -4.59
N ILE A 645 -4.06 16.14 -5.06
CA ILE A 645 -3.95 16.47 -6.47
C ILE A 645 -2.49 16.80 -6.77
N TYR A 646 -1.92 16.15 -7.77
CA TYR A 646 -0.49 16.23 -8.08
C TYR A 646 -0.28 16.47 -9.57
N ASN A 647 0.58 17.44 -9.94
CA ASN A 647 1.08 17.52 -11.29
C ASN A 647 2.36 16.68 -11.43
N CYS A 648 2.23 15.48 -11.99
CA CYS A 648 3.29 14.50 -12.16
C CYS A 648 3.93 14.55 -13.56
N GLN A 649 3.63 15.53 -14.39
CA GLN A 649 4.09 15.60 -15.78
C GLN A 649 5.60 15.81 -15.91
N GLY A 650 6.16 15.45 -17.05
CA GLY A 650 7.49 15.84 -17.50
C GLY A 650 8.56 14.76 -17.39
N ALA A 651 8.30 13.65 -16.70
CA ALA A 651 9.24 12.54 -16.64
C ALA A 651 8.50 11.20 -16.63
N ALA A 652 9.04 10.22 -17.34
CA ALA A 652 8.45 8.89 -17.41
C ALA A 652 9.46 7.83 -17.86
N TRP A 653 9.16 6.55 -17.62
CA TRP A 653 9.91 5.44 -18.17
C TRP A 653 9.75 5.39 -19.70
N SER A 654 10.86 5.42 -20.43
CA SER A 654 10.89 5.26 -21.88
C SER A 654 11.00 3.79 -22.24
N THR A 655 9.99 3.25 -22.91
CA THR A 655 10.00 1.87 -23.43
C THR A 655 11.03 1.67 -24.55
N VAL A 656 11.46 2.75 -25.23
CA VAL A 656 12.47 2.75 -26.29
C VAL A 656 13.88 2.80 -25.70
N GLU A 657 14.14 3.76 -24.80
CA GLU A 657 15.48 3.98 -24.23
C GLU A 657 15.76 3.07 -23.01
N LYS A 658 14.74 2.34 -22.52
CA LYS A 658 14.83 1.44 -21.36
C LYS A 658 15.39 2.13 -20.09
N LYS A 659 15.02 3.38 -19.92
CA LYS A 659 15.39 4.22 -18.77
C LYS A 659 14.33 5.28 -18.50
N THR A 660 14.40 5.89 -17.34
CA THR A 660 13.63 7.10 -17.03
C THR A 660 14.18 8.28 -17.84
N THR A 661 13.31 9.03 -18.49
CA THR A 661 13.66 10.18 -19.30
C THR A 661 12.74 11.35 -19.06
N PHE A 662 13.28 12.56 -19.24
CA PHE A 662 12.47 13.75 -19.35
C PHE A 662 11.87 13.87 -20.76
N HIS A 663 10.64 14.33 -20.82
CA HIS A 663 10.01 14.69 -22.09
C HIS A 663 9.52 16.14 -22.04
N LYS A 664 9.37 16.72 -23.22
CA LYS A 664 8.94 18.12 -23.34
C LYS A 664 7.50 18.23 -22.88
N THR A 665 7.26 19.08 -21.89
CA THR A 665 5.92 19.48 -21.43
C THR A 665 5.72 20.96 -21.73
N ASN A 666 4.47 21.37 -21.85
CA ASN A 666 4.15 22.78 -21.80
C ASN A 666 4.46 23.24 -20.35
N SER A 667 5.20 24.34 -20.22
CA SER A 667 5.57 24.91 -18.91
C SER A 667 4.41 25.61 -18.19
N GLU A 668 3.22 25.59 -18.79
CA GLU A 668 2.00 26.20 -18.24
C GLU A 668 1.37 25.28 -17.20
N ALA A 669 0.60 25.87 -16.29
CA ALA A 669 -0.18 25.11 -15.32
C ALA A 669 -1.25 24.27 -16.02
N ILE A 670 -1.46 23.05 -15.55
CA ILE A 670 -2.56 22.19 -16.00
C ILE A 670 -3.76 22.43 -15.10
N THR A 671 -4.92 22.63 -15.71
CA THR A 671 -6.19 22.78 -15.01
C THR A 671 -6.94 21.45 -14.99
N GLY A 672 -7.27 20.98 -13.79
CA GLY A 672 -8.14 19.84 -13.55
C GLY A 672 -9.40 20.26 -12.77
N TYR A 673 -10.26 19.27 -12.51
CA TYR A 673 -11.51 19.50 -11.76
C TYR A 673 -11.61 18.46 -10.62
N ILE A 674 -12.03 18.93 -9.44
CA ILE A 674 -12.29 18.09 -8.27
C ILE A 674 -13.75 18.12 -7.89
N ARG A 675 -14.24 16.99 -7.36
CA ARG A 675 -15.61 16.78 -6.91
C ARG A 675 -15.63 16.04 -5.58
N GLY A 676 -16.66 16.21 -4.76
CA GLY A 676 -16.81 15.41 -3.54
C GLY A 676 -16.73 13.89 -3.79
N ARG A 677 -17.37 13.43 -4.86
CA ARG A 677 -17.39 12.01 -5.28
C ARG A 677 -16.07 11.46 -5.85
N ASP A 678 -15.02 12.28 -6.01
CA ASP A 678 -13.68 11.81 -6.35
C ASP A 678 -13.10 10.94 -5.22
N VAL A 679 -13.55 11.14 -3.99
CA VAL A 679 -13.36 10.18 -2.90
C VAL A 679 -14.40 9.08 -3.03
N HIS A 680 -14.02 7.93 -3.58
CA HIS A 680 -14.91 6.89 -4.08
C HIS A 680 -15.97 6.40 -3.06
N PHE A 681 -15.57 6.19 -1.81
CA PHE A 681 -16.47 5.71 -0.74
C PHE A 681 -16.96 6.82 0.20
N ILE A 682 -16.99 8.07 -0.24
CA ILE A 682 -17.35 9.21 0.63
C ILE A 682 -18.75 9.07 1.26
N SER A 683 -19.67 8.37 0.60
CA SER A 683 -21.02 8.08 1.14
C SER A 683 -20.98 7.25 2.44
N GLU A 684 -19.95 6.41 2.65
CA GLU A 684 -19.80 5.65 3.91
C GLU A 684 -19.56 6.61 5.11
N ALA A 685 -18.90 7.75 4.86
CA ALA A 685 -18.63 8.75 5.89
C ALA A 685 -19.85 9.63 6.23
N ALA A 686 -20.89 9.65 5.39
CA ALA A 686 -22.07 10.49 5.58
C ALA A 686 -22.92 10.04 6.77
N LEU A 687 -22.89 8.77 7.18
CA LEU A 687 -23.69 8.18 8.26
C LEU A 687 -25.20 8.41 8.07
N ASP A 688 -25.65 8.71 6.86
CA ASP A 688 -27.03 9.05 6.52
C ASP A 688 -27.40 8.44 5.16
N PRO A 689 -28.34 7.49 5.10
CA PRO A 689 -28.77 6.90 3.84
C PRO A 689 -29.47 7.90 2.90
N ASN A 690 -29.91 9.07 3.43
CA ASN A 690 -30.57 10.14 2.68
C ASN A 690 -29.64 11.32 2.38
N TRP A 691 -28.32 11.15 2.54
CA TRP A 691 -27.34 12.19 2.25
C TRP A 691 -27.46 12.68 0.79
N SER A 692 -27.51 14.01 0.60
CA SER A 692 -27.69 14.66 -0.71
C SER A 692 -26.52 14.46 -1.68
N GLY A 693 -25.36 14.07 -1.18
CA GLY A 693 -24.10 14.03 -1.94
C GLY A 693 -23.24 15.30 -1.79
N ASP A 694 -23.75 16.33 -1.09
CA ASP A 694 -23.03 17.58 -0.89
C ASP A 694 -21.89 17.42 0.10
N CYS A 695 -20.74 18.03 -0.20
CA CYS A 695 -19.52 17.97 0.63
C CYS A 695 -18.99 19.35 0.97
N VAL A 696 -18.21 19.40 2.03
CA VAL A 696 -17.27 20.48 2.29
C VAL A 696 -15.89 20.03 1.86
N LEU A 697 -15.16 20.91 1.18
CA LEU A 697 -13.75 20.74 0.84
C LEU A 697 -12.92 21.77 1.60
N TYR A 698 -11.96 21.32 2.38
CA TYR A 698 -10.97 22.18 3.02
C TYR A 698 -9.60 21.97 2.37
N SER A 699 -9.05 23.03 1.75
CA SER A 699 -7.71 23.06 1.14
C SER A 699 -6.66 23.31 2.21
N HIS A 700 -5.66 22.43 2.32
CA HIS A 700 -4.59 22.55 3.32
C HIS A 700 -3.55 23.62 2.96
N GLY A 701 -3.27 23.82 1.66
CA GLY A 701 -2.29 24.80 1.21
C GLY A 701 -2.82 26.24 1.26
N SER A 702 -4.06 26.46 0.80
CA SER A 702 -4.69 27.79 0.80
C SER A 702 -5.48 28.11 2.07
N ALA A 703 -5.75 27.11 2.91
CA ALA A 703 -6.64 27.20 4.09
C ALA A 703 -8.08 27.67 3.74
N GLU A 704 -8.50 27.42 2.51
CA GLU A 704 -9.85 27.76 2.01
C GLU A 704 -10.83 26.63 2.27
N LEU A 705 -12.06 27.00 2.62
CA LEU A 705 -13.18 26.08 2.79
C LEU A 705 -14.25 26.38 1.74
N VAL A 706 -14.65 25.36 0.99
CA VAL A 706 -15.66 25.46 -0.07
C VAL A 706 -16.77 24.44 0.17
N VAL A 707 -18.01 24.89 0.14
CA VAL A 707 -19.19 24.01 0.07
C VAL A 707 -19.39 23.62 -1.38
N LEU A 708 -19.36 22.32 -1.65
CA LEU A 708 -19.44 21.77 -3.01
C LEU A 708 -20.67 20.86 -3.15
N PRO A 709 -21.70 21.31 -3.90
CA PRO A 709 -22.86 20.49 -4.20
C PRO A 709 -22.49 19.24 -5.01
N TYR A 710 -23.28 18.18 -4.90
CA TYR A 710 -23.03 16.87 -5.54
C TYR A 710 -22.61 16.93 -7.00
N ASN A 711 -23.30 17.78 -7.82
CA ASN A 711 -23.04 17.90 -9.24
C ASN A 711 -21.99 18.97 -9.60
N ALA A 712 -21.51 19.72 -8.61
CA ALA A 712 -20.51 20.76 -8.84
C ALA A 712 -19.10 20.20 -8.98
N ALA A 713 -18.25 20.95 -9.70
CA ALA A 713 -16.84 20.66 -9.85
C ALA A 713 -16.04 21.94 -9.64
N MET A 714 -15.01 21.88 -8.83
CA MET A 714 -14.12 23.01 -8.54
C MET A 714 -12.87 22.92 -9.44
N PRO A 715 -12.53 23.96 -10.23
CA PRO A 715 -11.31 23.99 -11.01
C PRO A 715 -10.08 24.18 -10.11
N VAL A 716 -8.99 23.48 -10.43
CA VAL A 716 -7.68 23.62 -9.80
C VAL A 716 -6.60 23.65 -10.86
N SER A 717 -5.54 24.43 -10.67
CA SER A 717 -4.47 24.60 -11.67
C SER A 717 -3.11 24.50 -10.99
N PHE A 718 -2.25 23.59 -11.49
CA PHE A 718 -0.93 23.32 -10.92
C PHE A 718 0.15 23.23 -11.98
N LYS A 719 1.31 23.81 -11.70
CA LYS A 719 2.55 23.58 -12.44
C LYS A 719 3.16 22.24 -12.03
N ILE A 720 4.14 21.75 -12.78
CA ILE A 720 4.89 20.54 -12.45
C ILE A 720 5.45 20.64 -11.03
N LEU A 721 5.30 19.56 -10.22
CA LEU A 721 5.67 19.48 -8.81
C LEU A 721 4.80 20.31 -7.85
N GLU A 722 3.79 21.02 -8.35
CA GLU A 722 2.78 21.62 -7.48
C GLU A 722 1.68 20.59 -7.14
N HIS A 723 1.09 20.75 -6.00
CA HIS A 723 0.06 19.87 -5.44
C HIS A 723 -0.86 20.61 -4.48
N GLU A 724 -1.96 19.97 -4.15
CA GLU A 724 -2.83 20.38 -3.04
C GLU A 724 -3.47 19.16 -2.40
N THR A 725 -3.75 19.26 -1.12
CA THR A 725 -4.46 18.22 -0.35
C THR A 725 -5.75 18.80 0.22
N TYR A 726 -6.83 18.05 0.06
CA TYR A 726 -8.16 18.42 0.53
C TYR A 726 -8.69 17.42 1.54
N THR A 727 -9.21 17.91 2.67
CA THR A 727 -10.16 17.16 3.47
C THR A 727 -11.53 17.27 2.82
N VAL A 728 -12.19 16.16 2.56
CA VAL A 728 -13.52 16.08 1.93
C VAL A 728 -14.48 15.49 2.92
N THR A 729 -15.50 16.26 3.33
CA THR A 729 -16.44 15.79 4.35
C THR A 729 -17.88 15.93 3.90
N PRO A 730 -18.69 14.86 4.05
CA PRO A 730 -20.13 14.93 3.80
C PRO A 730 -20.80 15.94 4.72
N ILE A 731 -21.69 16.74 4.15
CA ILE A 731 -22.47 17.68 4.93
C ILE A 731 -23.66 16.94 5.57
N LYS A 732 -23.80 17.07 6.89
CA LYS A 732 -24.97 16.61 7.64
C LYS A 732 -25.92 17.77 7.89
N ILE A 733 -27.17 17.66 7.47
CA ILE A 733 -28.25 18.58 7.80
C ILE A 733 -28.85 18.11 9.13
N LEU A 734 -28.79 18.93 10.16
CA LEU A 734 -29.25 18.62 11.52
C LEU A 734 -30.64 19.20 11.78
N ALA A 735 -30.92 20.39 11.23
CA ALA A 735 -32.21 21.06 11.28
C ALA A 735 -32.38 21.98 10.06
N PRO A 736 -33.57 22.45 9.71
CA PRO A 736 -33.76 23.44 8.65
C PRO A 736 -32.84 24.68 8.87
N GLY A 737 -31.93 24.89 7.87
CA GLY A 737 -30.97 26.00 7.93
C GLY A 737 -29.69 25.68 8.72
N PHE A 738 -29.59 24.55 9.39
CA PHE A 738 -28.37 24.13 10.08
C PHE A 738 -27.70 22.89 9.48
N SER A 739 -26.51 23.07 8.96
CA SER A 739 -25.68 22.03 8.41
C SER A 739 -24.28 22.04 9.04
N PHE A 740 -23.67 20.85 9.15
CA PHE A 740 -22.42 20.64 9.85
C PHE A 740 -21.54 19.61 9.12
N ALA A 741 -20.19 19.81 9.16
CA ALA A 741 -19.23 18.85 8.67
C ALA A 741 -17.91 18.97 9.45
N PRO A 742 -17.39 17.87 10.06
CA PRO A 742 -16.12 17.90 10.77
C PRO A 742 -14.94 17.90 9.80
N LEU A 743 -13.86 18.61 10.11
CA LEU A 743 -12.63 18.66 9.31
C LEU A 743 -11.45 17.96 10.01
N GLY A 744 -11.32 18.10 11.34
CA GLY A 744 -10.23 17.53 12.12
C GLY A 744 -9.10 18.51 12.41
N LEU A 745 -7.85 18.00 12.57
CA LEU A 745 -6.67 18.82 12.86
C LEU A 745 -6.17 19.48 11.57
N ILE A 746 -6.66 20.69 11.29
CA ILE A 746 -6.57 21.33 9.97
C ILE A 746 -5.16 21.74 9.53
N ASP A 747 -4.17 21.73 10.41
CA ASP A 747 -2.76 21.95 10.07
C ASP A 747 -2.04 20.68 9.60
N MET A 748 -2.70 19.51 9.68
CA MET A 748 -2.15 18.22 9.24
C MET A 748 -2.72 17.80 7.88
N TYR A 749 -1.90 17.22 6.98
CA TYR A 749 -2.34 16.80 5.64
C TYR A 749 -3.53 15.83 5.64
N ASN A 750 -3.62 14.93 6.63
CA ASN A 750 -4.77 14.06 6.80
C ASN A 750 -5.59 14.46 8.03
N ALA A 751 -6.02 15.71 8.07
CA ALA A 751 -6.73 16.32 9.20
C ALA A 751 -7.85 15.45 9.77
N GLY A 752 -8.71 14.93 8.90
CA GLY A 752 -9.87 14.12 9.28
C GLY A 752 -9.53 12.77 9.93
N GLY A 753 -8.29 12.31 9.80
CA GLY A 753 -7.76 11.13 10.52
C GLY A 753 -7.68 11.31 12.04
N ALA A 754 -7.86 12.54 12.54
CA ALA A 754 -7.91 12.83 13.97
C ALA A 754 -9.26 12.47 14.61
N ILE A 755 -10.34 12.32 13.82
CA ILE A 755 -11.71 12.14 14.34
C ILE A 755 -11.98 10.64 14.55
N GLU A 756 -12.05 10.23 15.83
CA GLU A 756 -12.28 8.85 16.25
C GLU A 756 -13.76 8.57 16.58
N GLY A 757 -14.52 9.57 17.01
CA GLY A 757 -15.94 9.50 17.31
C GLY A 757 -16.72 10.72 16.84
N LEU A 758 -18.00 10.51 16.43
CA LEU A 758 -18.89 11.60 15.99
C LEU A 758 -20.32 11.23 16.32
N LYS A 759 -21.02 12.12 17.03
CA LYS A 759 -22.42 11.98 17.41
C LYS A 759 -23.16 13.30 17.18
N TYR A 760 -24.41 13.20 16.78
CA TYR A 760 -25.32 14.31 16.57
C TYR A 760 -26.54 14.15 17.48
N GLU A 761 -26.86 15.16 18.27
CA GLU A 761 -28.05 15.21 19.12
C GLU A 761 -28.84 16.50 18.83
N VAL A 762 -30.10 16.34 18.53
CA VAL A 762 -31.02 17.48 18.39
C VAL A 762 -31.98 17.46 19.58
N LYS A 763 -31.90 18.44 20.46
CA LYS A 763 -32.79 18.57 21.61
C LYS A 763 -33.92 19.50 21.21
N ALA A 764 -35.15 19.03 21.28
CA ALA A 764 -36.33 19.92 21.19
C ALA A 764 -36.34 20.81 22.45
N GLY A 765 -36.59 22.11 22.27
CA GLY A 765 -36.58 23.06 23.38
C GLY A 765 -37.50 22.60 24.53
N ALA A 766 -37.01 22.62 25.74
CA ALA A 766 -37.65 22.08 26.94
C ALA A 766 -38.95 22.78 27.38
N GLU A 767 -39.44 23.80 26.66
CA GLU A 767 -40.60 24.57 27.04
C GLU A 767 -41.96 24.00 26.60
N LEU A 768 -41.99 22.93 25.77
CA LEU A 768 -43.27 22.29 25.37
C LEU A 768 -43.81 21.28 26.40
N SER A 769 -42.96 20.73 27.27
CA SER A 769 -43.38 19.73 28.26
C SER A 769 -43.98 20.28 29.56
N GLU A 770 -43.75 21.57 29.89
CA GLU A 770 -44.34 22.19 31.07
C GLU A 770 -45.69 22.86 30.79
N LEU A 771 -46.03 23.14 29.50
CA LEU A 771 -47.33 23.73 29.12
C LEU A 771 -48.44 22.70 28.90
N GLU A 772 -48.13 21.45 28.65
CA GLU A 772 -49.13 20.37 28.56
C GLU A 772 -49.54 19.76 29.92
N ALA A 773 -48.81 20.00 30.99
CA ALA A 773 -49.12 19.47 32.33
C ALA A 773 -49.97 20.39 33.18
N GLY A 774 -50.31 21.62 32.73
CA GLY A 774 -50.94 22.67 33.52
C GLY A 774 -52.37 23.08 33.17
N TYR A 775 -53.03 22.44 32.16
CA TYR A 775 -54.38 22.88 31.75
C TYR A 775 -55.45 21.78 31.83
N GLN A 776 -55.88 21.49 33.02
CA GLN A 776 -57.24 21.01 33.31
C GLN A 776 -57.91 22.12 34.17
N GLY A 777 -58.68 22.97 33.55
CA GLY A 777 -59.50 23.95 34.27
C GLY A 777 -60.11 24.99 33.34
N GLU A 778 -61.36 24.79 33.07
CA GLU A 778 -62.46 25.66 32.57
C GLU A 778 -62.15 27.11 32.11
N GLY A 779 -62.44 27.38 30.85
CA GLY A 779 -63.27 28.54 30.38
C GLY A 779 -62.57 29.88 30.35
N ASN A 780 -62.21 30.36 29.16
CA ASN A 780 -62.71 31.56 28.49
C ASN A 780 -61.81 31.91 27.26
N LEU A 781 -62.48 32.06 26.13
CA LEU A 781 -61.99 32.71 24.92
C LEU A 781 -61.50 34.15 25.25
N VAL A 782 -60.23 34.49 25.10
CA VAL A 782 -59.72 35.76 24.60
C VAL A 782 -58.18 35.61 24.33
N ALA A 783 -57.78 36.00 23.14
CA ALA A 783 -56.44 36.28 22.66
C ALA A 783 -55.85 35.32 21.64
N GLU A 784 -56.26 35.50 20.42
CA GLU A 784 -55.59 34.97 19.20
C GLU A 784 -54.29 35.74 18.82
N ASP A 785 -53.85 36.72 19.60
CA ASP A 785 -52.77 37.62 19.17
C ASP A 785 -51.42 37.43 19.92
N LYS A 786 -51.13 36.25 20.47
CA LYS A 786 -49.83 35.99 21.13
C LYS A 786 -49.13 34.72 20.73
N ILE A 787 -49.51 34.07 19.62
CA ILE A 787 -48.88 32.82 19.18
C ILE A 787 -47.78 33.01 18.10
N GLU A 788 -47.49 34.23 17.65
CA GLU A 788 -46.55 34.50 16.57
C GLU A 788 -45.05 34.65 16.96
N ASN A 789 -44.64 34.48 18.22
CA ASN A 789 -43.23 34.67 18.61
C ASN A 789 -42.68 33.64 19.63
N LEU A 790 -43.10 32.41 19.59
CA LEU A 790 -42.35 31.33 20.22
C LEU A 790 -41.59 30.57 19.13
N SER A 791 -40.43 31.10 18.73
CA SER A 791 -39.44 30.34 18.01
C SER A 791 -38.97 29.24 18.95
N THR A 792 -39.46 28.01 18.73
CA THR A 792 -38.87 26.77 19.31
C THR A 792 -37.47 26.64 18.76
N GLU A 793 -36.48 27.30 19.39
CA GLU A 793 -35.09 27.13 19.02
C GLU A 793 -34.66 25.69 19.38
N ALA A 794 -34.65 24.80 18.39
CA ALA A 794 -34.02 23.50 18.54
C ALA A 794 -32.52 23.71 18.78
N VAL A 795 -32.00 23.18 19.89
CA VAL A 795 -30.55 23.17 20.17
C VAL A 795 -29.95 21.88 19.62
N ALA A 796 -29.00 22.00 18.72
CA ALA A 796 -28.23 20.87 18.21
C ALA A 796 -26.86 20.82 18.88
N VAL A 797 -26.48 19.67 19.39
CA VAL A 797 -25.17 19.40 19.98
C VAL A 797 -24.43 18.36 19.13
N VAL A 798 -23.21 18.71 18.68
CA VAL A 798 -22.32 17.80 17.97
C VAL A 798 -21.17 17.47 18.89
N SER A 799 -21.02 16.17 19.23
CA SER A 799 -19.96 15.64 20.07
C SER A 799 -18.96 14.85 19.24
N MET A 800 -17.66 15.15 19.39
CA MET A 800 -16.57 14.55 18.62
C MET A 800 -15.47 14.06 19.55
N GLU A 801 -14.96 12.84 19.28
CA GLU A 801 -13.76 12.30 19.90
C GLU A 801 -12.57 12.56 18.97
N VAL A 802 -11.57 13.32 19.43
CA VAL A 802 -10.46 13.80 18.61
C VAL A 802 -9.11 13.38 19.18
N LYS A 803 -8.31 12.67 18.37
CA LYS A 803 -6.94 12.29 18.67
C LYS A 803 -5.97 13.43 18.35
N GLY A 804 -4.95 13.61 19.20
CA GLY A 804 -3.86 14.55 18.91
C GLY A 804 -4.09 15.93 19.50
N CYS A 805 -3.30 16.92 19.05
CA CYS A 805 -3.38 18.31 19.44
C CYS A 805 -3.04 19.22 18.25
N GLY A 806 -3.39 20.50 18.37
CA GLY A 806 -3.23 21.50 17.32
C GLY A 806 -4.54 22.21 17.00
N ARG A 807 -4.59 22.91 15.88
CA ARG A 807 -5.76 23.66 15.46
C ARG A 807 -6.82 22.73 14.88
N PHE A 808 -7.94 22.62 15.57
CA PHE A 808 -9.08 21.82 15.15
C PHE A 808 -10.10 22.66 14.39
N GLY A 809 -10.66 22.11 13.31
CA GLY A 809 -11.64 22.79 12.47
C GLY A 809 -12.88 21.98 12.18
N VAL A 810 -14.00 22.68 12.00
CA VAL A 810 -15.27 22.15 11.50
C VAL A 810 -15.96 23.20 10.60
N TYR A 811 -16.84 22.73 9.73
CA TYR A 811 -17.82 23.57 9.06
C TYR A 811 -19.12 23.61 9.84
N SER A 812 -19.65 24.79 10.03
CA SER A 812 -21.01 25.06 10.55
C SER A 812 -21.66 26.14 9.73
N SER A 813 -22.87 25.92 9.21
CA SER A 813 -23.60 26.97 8.47
C SER A 813 -24.10 28.08 9.35
N VAL A 814 -24.13 27.90 10.68
CA VAL A 814 -24.58 28.84 11.68
C VAL A 814 -23.48 28.99 12.72
N LYS A 815 -23.31 30.24 13.26
CA LYS A 815 -22.34 30.51 14.33
C LYS A 815 -22.74 29.72 15.59
N PRO A 816 -21.89 28.84 16.14
CA PRO A 816 -22.18 28.16 17.40
C PRO A 816 -22.36 29.11 18.57
N ARG A 817 -23.17 28.70 19.53
CA ARG A 817 -23.37 29.38 20.80
C ARG A 817 -22.20 29.14 21.74
N MET A 818 -21.71 27.90 21.74
CA MET A 818 -20.74 27.41 22.70
C MET A 818 -19.88 26.28 22.11
N CYS A 819 -18.61 26.21 22.53
CA CYS A 819 -17.74 25.08 22.33
C CYS A 819 -17.11 24.66 23.65
N SER A 820 -17.00 23.35 23.88
CA SER A 820 -16.29 22.80 25.04
C SER A 820 -15.27 21.71 24.61
N VAL A 821 -14.21 21.55 25.40
CA VAL A 821 -13.23 20.48 25.29
C VAL A 821 -13.16 19.76 26.62
N CYS A 822 -13.50 18.48 26.66
CA CYS A 822 -13.57 17.65 27.87
C CYS A 822 -14.45 18.25 28.98
N GLY A 823 -15.50 18.99 28.60
CA GLY A 823 -16.42 19.67 29.50
C GLY A 823 -16.05 21.11 29.89
N ASP A 824 -14.83 21.55 29.58
CA ASP A 824 -14.38 22.90 29.81
C ASP A 824 -14.73 23.81 28.60
N MET A 825 -15.32 24.96 28.88
CA MET A 825 -15.62 25.97 27.84
C MET A 825 -14.34 26.52 27.24
N VAL A 826 -14.30 26.63 25.91
CA VAL A 826 -13.13 27.11 25.17
C VAL A 826 -13.50 28.25 24.21
N ASP A 827 -12.55 29.15 24.00
CA ASP A 827 -12.68 30.18 22.98
C ASP A 827 -12.58 29.55 21.58
N PHE A 828 -13.37 30.04 20.64
CA PHE A 828 -13.34 29.61 19.24
C PHE A 828 -13.42 30.83 18.29
N ALA A 829 -12.85 30.68 17.11
CA ALA A 829 -13.02 31.62 16.01
C ALA A 829 -14.04 31.09 15.01
N TYR A 830 -14.89 31.93 14.48
CA TYR A 830 -15.87 31.60 13.46
C TYR A 830 -15.85 32.61 12.32
N ASN A 831 -15.67 32.11 11.11
CA ASN A 831 -15.75 32.89 9.89
C ASN A 831 -17.15 32.75 9.28
N SER A 832 -17.94 33.80 9.32
CA SER A 832 -19.34 33.81 8.84
C SER A 832 -19.47 33.69 7.31
N GLU A 833 -18.43 33.99 6.54
CA GLU A 833 -18.45 33.91 5.07
C GLU A 833 -18.25 32.46 4.61
N SER A 834 -17.31 31.74 5.23
CA SER A 834 -16.98 30.35 4.87
C SER A 834 -17.68 29.29 5.73
N GLY A 835 -18.21 29.68 6.90
CA GLY A 835 -18.73 28.76 7.91
C GLY A 835 -17.63 27.98 8.66
N LEU A 836 -16.37 28.38 8.53
CA LEU A 836 -15.25 27.73 9.22
C LEU A 836 -15.21 28.11 10.69
N LEU A 837 -15.37 27.16 11.57
CA LEU A 837 -15.11 27.29 13.00
C LEU A 837 -13.77 26.63 13.33
N THR A 838 -12.95 27.32 14.15
CA THR A 838 -11.67 26.77 14.63
C THR A 838 -11.50 26.98 16.13
N LEU A 839 -10.87 25.98 16.78
CA LEU A 839 -10.44 26.06 18.18
C LEU A 839 -9.07 25.38 18.33
N ASN A 840 -8.35 25.67 19.41
CA ASN A 840 -7.03 25.06 19.67
C ASN A 840 -7.14 23.97 20.72
N LEU A 841 -6.47 22.86 20.42
CA LEU A 841 -6.18 21.78 21.36
C LEU A 841 -4.70 21.92 21.76
N ASP A 842 -4.44 22.62 22.88
CA ASP A 842 -3.07 23.06 23.22
C ASP A 842 -2.15 21.92 23.64
N THR A 843 -2.69 20.79 24.07
CA THR A 843 -1.91 19.61 24.54
C THR A 843 -2.46 18.33 23.95
N MET A 844 -1.63 17.28 23.95
CA MET A 844 -2.12 15.93 23.69
C MET A 844 -3.16 15.51 24.73
N PRO A 845 -4.14 14.66 24.37
CA PRO A 845 -5.07 14.09 25.33
C PRO A 845 -4.31 13.37 26.47
N PRO A 846 -4.87 13.35 27.69
CA PRO A 846 -4.31 12.54 28.78
C PRO A 846 -4.11 11.09 28.34
N ALA A 847 -3.02 10.45 28.79
CA ALA A 847 -2.64 9.11 28.35
C ALA A 847 -3.70 8.03 28.63
N ASP A 848 -4.55 8.24 29.62
CA ASP A 848 -5.66 7.37 30.01
C ASP A 848 -6.92 7.58 29.15
N GLN A 849 -7.13 8.78 28.57
CA GLN A 849 -8.30 9.09 27.75
C GLN A 849 -8.08 8.92 26.24
N LYS A 850 -6.84 9.09 25.74
CA LYS A 850 -6.41 8.96 24.34
C LYS A 850 -7.07 9.93 23.33
N VAL A 851 -8.18 10.55 23.64
CA VAL A 851 -8.92 11.50 22.81
C VAL A 851 -9.40 12.69 23.63
N HIS A 852 -9.56 13.84 22.97
CA HIS A 852 -10.35 14.96 23.49
C HIS A 852 -11.81 14.74 23.12
N ILE A 853 -12.73 15.09 24.03
CA ILE A 853 -14.15 15.18 23.72
C ILE A 853 -14.46 16.65 23.43
N ILE A 854 -14.85 16.95 22.20
CA ILE A 854 -15.22 18.28 21.75
C ILE A 854 -16.73 18.32 21.55
N GLU A 855 -17.40 19.30 22.15
CA GLU A 855 -18.82 19.55 21.93
C GLU A 855 -19.01 20.94 21.32
N VAL A 856 -19.83 20.98 20.27
CA VAL A 856 -20.25 22.20 19.59
C VAL A 856 -21.76 22.31 19.71
N GLU A 857 -22.23 23.36 20.38
CA GLU A 857 -23.65 23.66 20.58
C GLU A 857 -24.08 24.79 19.66
N VAL A 858 -25.16 24.57 18.89
CA VAL A 858 -25.72 25.56 17.95
C VAL A 858 -27.18 25.87 18.27
#